data_e5f0ea7a1be329be362f6cc7410024d7
#
_entry.id   e5f0ea7a1be329be362f6cc7410024d7
#
_cell.length_a   1.000
_cell.length_b   1.000
_cell.length_c   1.000
_cell.angle_alpha   90.00
_cell.angle_beta   90.00
_cell.angle_gamma   90.00
#
_symmetry.space_group_name_H-M   'P 1'
#
loop_
_entity.id
_entity.type
_entity.pdbx_description
1 polymer ?
#
loop_
_entity_poly.entity_id
_entity_poly.type
_entity_poly.pdbx_seq_one_letter_code
_entity_poly.pdbx_strand_id
1 'polypeptide(L)'
;RGEIPTLGVTQTEEYVPTHTASQPDPQWYLAKMRDLYERDPQMLDPSWRAYFSTESAPPQLRAARPPIPDADPSSPNEASAPRQASPTGSGAPSDDAQPVSVTPPTLDIEEDEENTAPTDAAPVVSVTRSDLPPAPPVALAEATSPYTRQQHGRAAFTRSHAAPAQDETHVLKSAARATAKHMDASLSIPTATSQRQIPAKLLIENRALINAHLARTVGGKVSFTHLIGYALVEALCEMPDLNVRYTLQDGKPALEHLAHIGLGLAIDVADASGNHSLKVPVIHDADTLTFSEFVDAYQDLVSRARAATLTTADFQGASVTLTNPGTLGTTTSVPRLMVGQGLIIGVGATDYPAEFRGVSPKRLASLGIGKTMYFSSTYDHRIIQGAASGRLLGLVDAKLSGRDGFYERVFTSLHVPTRPYSWEADYEYDPNREKGKPARIAEIIHAYRSRGHLAADTDPLAYRVRRHPDLDISSYGLSVWDLDRPFPTGGFGGADQMLLRDILTRLHDTYTRTVGIEYMHIQDPHQRAWVQQRIEGPYESLSPAAQRHILGTLIRAEAFEEFLQTKFVGQKRFSLEGGESLIPLLDHILADSARAGIHEVAIGMAHRGRLNVLANIAGKSYAQIFDEFEGNYMPNSVQGSGDVKYHLGTWGVYSLDDGLATKVYMAANPSHLEAADGVLEGIVRAKQEHLGDP
;
A
#
# COMPACT_ATOMS: atom_id res chain seq x y z
N ARG A 1 -0.68 -46.39 56.61
CA ARG A 1 0.66 -47.03 56.51
C ARG A 1 0.82 -47.58 55.11
N GLY A 2 1.68 -46.98 54.31
CA GLY A 2 2.06 -47.39 53.00
C GLY A 2 3.02 -46.32 52.49
N GLU A 3 4.30 -46.58 52.48
CA GLU A 3 5.42 -45.70 52.18
C GLU A 3 5.46 -45.36 50.69
N ILE A 4 5.74 -44.08 50.38
CA ILE A 4 6.06 -43.59 49.06
C ILE A 4 7.59 -43.47 48.98
N PRO A 5 8.26 -44.03 47.98
CA PRO A 5 9.72 -43.89 47.85
C PRO A 5 10.09 -42.53 47.23
N THR A 6 10.98 -41.87 47.91
CA THR A 6 11.72 -40.68 47.46
C THR A 6 12.66 -41.04 46.33
N LEU A 7 12.54 -40.35 45.20
CA LEU A 7 13.52 -40.35 44.11
C LEU A 7 14.33 -39.07 44.15
N GLY A 8 15.65 -39.26 44.12
CA GLY A 8 16.67 -38.28 44.36
C GLY A 8 16.83 -37.22 43.26
N VAL A 9 17.28 -36.09 43.76
CA VAL A 9 17.73 -34.92 43.01
C VAL A 9 19.09 -35.23 42.37
N THR A 10 19.20 -35.10 41.04
CA THR A 10 20.50 -34.96 40.37
C THR A 10 20.49 -33.72 39.48
N GLN A 11 21.38 -32.87 39.84
CA GLN A 11 22.12 -31.82 39.12
C GLN A 11 21.51 -31.21 37.85
N THR A 12 21.31 -29.92 37.91
CA THR A 12 21.05 -28.94 36.86
C THR A 12 22.28 -28.78 35.96
N GLU A 13 22.14 -29.15 34.69
CA GLU A 13 22.99 -28.60 33.63
C GLU A 13 22.33 -27.34 33.03
N GLU A 14 23.07 -26.25 33.01
CA GLU A 14 22.70 -24.98 32.35
C GLU A 14 22.57 -25.19 30.83
N TYR A 15 21.37 -25.09 30.33
CA TYR A 15 21.10 -25.09 28.89
C TYR A 15 21.09 -23.64 28.37
N VAL A 16 22.09 -23.27 27.59
CA VAL A 16 22.14 -22.04 26.81
C VAL A 16 21.49 -22.32 25.46
N PRO A 17 20.36 -21.68 25.09
CA PRO A 17 19.78 -21.90 23.78
C PRO A 17 20.45 -21.01 22.74
N THR A 18 21.19 -21.59 21.82
CA THR A 18 21.53 -20.97 20.54
C THR A 18 20.32 -21.08 19.62
N HIS A 19 19.61 -19.98 19.42
CA HIS A 19 18.50 -19.91 18.47
C HIS A 19 19.03 -19.80 17.03
N THR A 20 19.03 -20.93 16.33
CA THR A 20 18.77 -20.95 14.88
C THR A 20 17.35 -21.51 14.70
N ALA A 21 16.41 -20.68 14.29
CA ALA A 21 15.06 -21.11 13.98
C ALA A 21 15.09 -21.94 12.69
N SER A 22 15.17 -23.26 12.84
CA SER A 22 14.87 -24.20 11.75
C SER A 22 13.36 -24.22 11.52
N GLN A 23 12.95 -24.08 10.25
CA GLN A 23 11.58 -24.36 9.81
C GLN A 23 11.18 -25.76 10.30
N PRO A 24 9.91 -25.97 10.72
CA PRO A 24 9.45 -27.29 11.12
C PRO A 24 9.59 -28.24 9.93
N ASP A 25 10.29 -29.35 10.15
CA ASP A 25 10.54 -30.40 9.17
C ASP A 25 9.19 -30.91 8.62
N PRO A 26 8.93 -30.77 7.30
CA PRO A 26 7.70 -31.28 6.71
C PRO A 26 7.51 -32.79 6.90
N GLN A 27 8.60 -33.54 7.09
CA GLN A 27 8.55 -34.99 7.32
C GLN A 27 7.96 -35.35 8.69
N TRP A 28 8.22 -34.55 9.71
CA TRP A 28 7.61 -34.76 11.04
C TRP A 28 6.09 -34.65 10.98
N TYR A 29 5.55 -33.66 10.28
CA TYR A 29 4.11 -33.46 10.15
C TYR A 29 3.45 -34.61 9.37
N LEU A 30 4.06 -35.05 8.27
CA LEU A 30 3.63 -36.21 7.49
C LEU A 30 3.63 -37.50 8.31
N ALA A 31 4.65 -37.72 9.13
CA ALA A 31 4.74 -38.88 10.01
C ALA A 31 3.62 -38.89 11.07
N LYS A 32 3.31 -37.71 11.63
CA LYS A 32 2.21 -37.54 12.59
C LYS A 32 0.83 -37.78 11.96
N MET A 33 0.61 -37.29 10.72
CA MET A 33 -0.63 -37.56 10.00
C MET A 33 -0.78 -39.02 9.61
N ARG A 34 0.32 -39.71 9.29
CA ARG A 34 0.32 -41.14 9.01
C ARG A 34 -0.03 -41.97 10.28
N ASP A 35 0.56 -41.64 11.41
CA ASP A 35 0.23 -42.29 12.71
C ASP A 35 -1.25 -42.12 13.06
N LEU A 36 -1.83 -40.96 12.83
CA LEU A 36 -3.26 -40.69 12.99
C LEU A 36 -4.11 -41.51 11.99
N TYR A 37 -3.68 -41.65 10.75
CA TYR A 37 -4.38 -42.47 9.75
C TYR A 37 -4.38 -43.98 10.13
N GLU A 38 -3.27 -44.46 10.65
CA GLU A 38 -3.15 -45.88 11.10
C GLU A 38 -3.97 -46.16 12.36
N ARG A 39 -4.16 -45.16 13.23
CA ARG A 39 -4.95 -45.31 14.46
C ARG A 39 -6.45 -45.18 14.25
N ASP A 40 -6.86 -44.14 13.55
CA ASP A 40 -8.27 -43.90 13.22
C ASP A 40 -8.39 -43.02 11.97
N PRO A 41 -8.62 -43.63 10.79
CA PRO A 41 -8.76 -42.88 9.55
C PRO A 41 -9.91 -41.88 9.55
N GLN A 42 -10.93 -42.01 10.38
CA GLN A 42 -12.08 -41.14 10.42
C GLN A 42 -11.75 -39.77 11.07
N MET A 43 -10.71 -39.72 11.88
CA MET A 43 -10.24 -38.48 12.50
C MET A 43 -9.53 -37.52 11.53
N LEU A 44 -9.21 -37.97 10.32
CA LEU A 44 -8.52 -37.19 9.32
C LEU A 44 -9.50 -36.62 8.31
N ASP A 45 -9.14 -35.42 7.78
CA ASP A 45 -9.82 -34.79 6.65
C ASP A 45 -9.85 -35.74 5.43
N PRO A 46 -10.91 -35.69 4.61
CA PRO A 46 -11.05 -36.54 3.42
C PRO A 46 -9.83 -36.49 2.46
N SER A 47 -9.14 -35.37 2.38
CA SER A 47 -7.96 -35.19 1.53
C SER A 47 -6.75 -36.02 2.02
N TRP A 48 -6.54 -36.07 3.34
CA TRP A 48 -5.50 -36.90 3.97
C TRP A 48 -5.81 -38.38 3.89
N ARG A 49 -7.07 -38.77 4.05
CA ARG A 49 -7.51 -40.15 3.87
C ARG A 49 -7.27 -40.62 2.43
N ALA A 50 -7.60 -39.80 1.44
CA ALA A 50 -7.33 -40.09 0.03
C ALA A 50 -5.81 -40.20 -0.24
N TYR A 51 -5.01 -39.34 0.36
CA TYR A 51 -3.56 -39.35 0.23
C TYR A 51 -2.96 -40.65 0.70
N PHE A 52 -3.25 -41.08 1.95
CA PHE A 52 -2.68 -42.28 2.53
C PHE A 52 -3.29 -43.56 1.96
N SER A 53 -4.54 -43.57 1.54
CA SER A 53 -5.15 -44.71 0.84
C SER A 53 -4.48 -45.00 -0.50
N THR A 54 -4.04 -43.95 -1.21
CA THR A 54 -3.31 -44.09 -2.51
C THR A 54 -1.87 -44.55 -2.31
N GLU A 55 -1.24 -44.20 -1.18
CA GLU A 55 0.13 -44.63 -0.85
C GLU A 55 0.19 -46.10 -0.44
N SER A 56 -0.89 -46.65 0.09
CA SER A 56 -1.05 -48.08 0.42
C SER A 56 -1.50 -48.95 -0.75
N ALA A 57 -1.72 -48.38 -1.95
CA ALA A 57 -2.16 -49.11 -3.13
C ALA A 57 -1.02 -49.85 -3.82
N PRO A 58 -1.29 -51.02 -4.50
CA PRO A 58 -0.26 -51.79 -5.17
C PRO A 58 0.44 -51.01 -6.30
N PRO A 59 1.65 -51.39 -6.70
CA PRO A 59 2.56 -50.60 -7.58
C PRO A 59 2.01 -50.14 -8.92
N GLN A 60 0.95 -50.72 -9.39
CA GLN A 60 0.35 -50.40 -10.70
C GLN A 60 -0.42 -49.04 -10.70
N LEU A 61 -0.79 -48.50 -9.55
CA LEU A 61 -1.44 -47.18 -9.41
C LEU A 61 -0.45 -46.05 -9.09
N ARG A 62 0.82 -46.35 -8.82
CA ARG A 62 1.87 -45.38 -8.53
C ARG A 62 2.44 -44.64 -9.74
N ALA A 63 2.18 -45.11 -10.96
CA ALA A 63 2.81 -44.62 -12.19
C ALA A 63 2.24 -43.30 -12.73
N ALA A 64 1.26 -42.69 -12.09
CA ALA A 64 0.57 -41.46 -12.57
C ALA A 64 0.91 -40.17 -11.80
N ARG A 65 2.06 -40.10 -11.11
CA ARG A 65 2.47 -38.88 -10.41
C ARG A 65 3.71 -38.26 -11.07
N PRO A 66 3.71 -36.96 -11.41
CA PRO A 66 4.92 -36.28 -11.83
C PRO A 66 5.90 -36.17 -10.65
N PRO A 67 7.21 -36.31 -10.85
CA PRO A 67 8.20 -36.26 -9.80
C PRO A 67 8.34 -34.84 -9.27
N ILE A 68 8.33 -34.72 -7.93
CA ILE A 68 8.80 -33.52 -7.22
C ILE A 68 10.33 -33.57 -7.28
N PRO A 69 11.05 -32.51 -7.65
CA PRO A 69 12.50 -32.51 -7.65
C PRO A 69 13.05 -32.60 -6.24
N ASP A 70 13.80 -33.63 -5.94
CA ASP A 70 14.59 -33.77 -4.73
C ASP A 70 15.74 -32.73 -4.73
N ALA A 71 15.83 -31.94 -3.70
CA ALA A 71 17.00 -31.13 -3.39
C ALA A 71 17.95 -31.96 -2.52
N ASP A 72 19.04 -32.41 -3.11
CA ASP A 72 20.16 -33.06 -2.40
C ASP A 72 21.21 -32.00 -2.01
N PRO A 73 21.58 -31.86 -0.73
CA PRO A 73 22.65 -30.97 -0.30
C PRO A 73 23.91 -31.79 0.05
N SER A 74 24.91 -31.86 -0.83
CA SER A 74 26.31 -31.98 -0.38
C SER A 74 27.31 -31.92 -1.53
N SER A 75 27.98 -30.76 -1.62
CA SER A 75 29.44 -30.53 -1.63
C SER A 75 30.33 -30.90 -2.81
N PRO A 76 31.60 -30.44 -2.85
CA PRO A 76 32.01 -29.22 -3.53
C PRO A 76 33.09 -29.44 -4.60
N ASN A 77 33.32 -28.39 -5.40
CA ASN A 77 34.55 -28.07 -6.13
C ASN A 77 35.29 -29.15 -6.94
N GLU A 78 35.35 -28.95 -8.24
CA GLU A 78 36.64 -28.74 -8.89
C GLU A 78 36.49 -28.27 -10.36
N ALA A 79 37.36 -27.32 -10.69
CA ALA A 79 37.49 -26.67 -11.97
C ALA A 79 38.02 -27.60 -13.07
N SER A 80 37.56 -27.47 -14.32
CA SER A 80 38.38 -27.51 -15.51
C SER A 80 37.59 -27.20 -16.78
N ALA A 81 38.05 -26.21 -17.51
CA ALA A 81 37.64 -25.86 -18.88
C ALA A 81 38.38 -26.77 -19.90
N PRO A 82 38.36 -26.45 -21.21
CA PRO A 82 37.33 -26.83 -22.18
C PRO A 82 37.89 -27.76 -23.26
N ARG A 83 37.06 -28.43 -24.00
CA ARG A 83 37.53 -29.01 -25.31
C ARG A 83 36.46 -28.85 -26.40
N GLN A 84 36.92 -28.17 -27.44
CA GLN A 84 36.39 -28.12 -28.80
C GLN A 84 36.31 -29.51 -29.44
N ALA A 85 35.33 -29.71 -30.29
CA ALA A 85 35.47 -30.40 -31.56
C ALA A 85 34.24 -30.18 -32.45
N SER A 86 34.44 -29.51 -33.55
CA SER A 86 33.72 -29.64 -34.81
C SER A 86 34.49 -30.68 -35.66
N PRO A 87 34.15 -31.02 -36.94
CA PRO A 87 32.93 -30.98 -37.71
C PRO A 87 32.76 -32.24 -38.57
N THR A 88 31.78 -32.22 -39.47
CA THR A 88 31.64 -32.89 -40.80
C THR A 88 30.20 -33.43 -40.94
N GLY A 89 29.48 -33.31 -42.01
CA GLY A 89 29.70 -32.88 -43.34
C GLY A 89 28.41 -32.97 -44.15
N SER A 90 28.36 -32.13 -45.15
CA SER A 90 27.85 -32.29 -46.50
C SER A 90 26.40 -32.74 -46.79
N GLY A 91 25.75 -31.93 -47.61
CA GLY A 91 24.65 -32.35 -48.47
C GLY A 91 23.69 -31.22 -48.86
N ALA A 92 24.05 -30.37 -49.82
CA ALA A 92 23.07 -29.70 -50.67
C ALA A 92 22.77 -30.62 -51.88
N PRO A 93 21.59 -30.49 -52.53
CA PRO A 93 21.45 -29.49 -53.57
C PRO A 93 20.01 -28.91 -53.80
N SER A 94 20.06 -27.74 -54.43
CA SER A 94 19.28 -27.20 -55.58
C SER A 94 17.79 -26.93 -55.47
N ASP A 95 17.52 -25.64 -55.59
CA ASP A 95 16.81 -24.90 -56.68
C ASP A 95 15.29 -25.04 -56.83
N ASP A 96 14.74 -23.87 -57.09
CA ASP A 96 13.52 -23.52 -57.82
C ASP A 96 12.19 -23.54 -57.05
N ALA A 97 11.77 -22.31 -56.65
CA ALA A 97 10.43 -21.82 -56.97
C ALA A 97 10.28 -20.29 -56.67
N GLN A 98 9.89 -19.57 -57.68
CA GLN A 98 9.60 -18.14 -57.72
C GLN A 98 8.40 -17.73 -56.86
N PRO A 99 8.26 -16.42 -56.54
CA PRO A 99 7.18 -15.90 -55.68
C PRO A 99 5.86 -15.77 -56.46
N VAL A 100 4.81 -16.28 -55.87
CA VAL A 100 3.43 -16.03 -56.36
C VAL A 100 2.88 -14.78 -55.69
N SER A 101 2.62 -13.79 -56.53
CA SER A 101 1.85 -12.57 -56.18
C SER A 101 0.39 -12.95 -56.04
N VAL A 102 -0.23 -12.63 -54.89
CA VAL A 102 -1.70 -12.68 -54.73
C VAL A 102 -2.22 -11.28 -54.44
N THR A 103 -2.92 -10.76 -55.42
CA THR A 103 -3.73 -9.55 -55.38
C THR A 103 -5.03 -9.81 -54.60
N PRO A 104 -5.55 -8.88 -53.79
CA PRO A 104 -6.83 -9.06 -53.12
C PRO A 104 -7.99 -8.79 -54.08
N PRO A 105 -9.13 -9.47 -53.93
CA PRO A 105 -10.30 -9.23 -54.74
C PRO A 105 -11.05 -7.97 -54.29
N THR A 106 -11.41 -7.16 -55.28
CA THR A 106 -12.40 -6.07 -55.25
C THR A 106 -13.80 -6.67 -55.11
N LEU A 107 -14.60 -6.20 -54.18
CA LEU A 107 -16.03 -6.45 -54.09
C LEU A 107 -16.76 -5.30 -54.78
N ASP A 108 -17.40 -5.64 -55.86
CA ASP A 108 -18.38 -4.78 -56.56
C ASP A 108 -19.65 -4.67 -55.74
N ILE A 109 -20.16 -3.44 -55.67
CA ILE A 109 -21.48 -3.09 -55.12
C ILE A 109 -22.48 -3.16 -56.28
N GLU A 110 -23.42 -4.08 -56.24
CA GLU A 110 -24.65 -4.00 -57.04
C GLU A 110 -25.77 -3.51 -56.16
N GLU A 111 -26.38 -2.40 -56.63
CA GLU A 111 -27.68 -1.88 -56.17
C GLU A 111 -28.80 -2.74 -56.81
N ASP A 112 -29.72 -3.20 -55.98
CA ASP A 112 -31.05 -3.62 -56.48
C ASP A 112 -32.14 -3.09 -55.52
N GLU A 113 -32.99 -2.26 -56.13
CA GLU A 113 -34.25 -1.78 -55.57
C GLU A 113 -35.34 -2.85 -55.61
N GLU A 114 -36.28 -2.72 -54.75
CA GLU A 114 -37.73 -2.92 -54.79
C GLU A 114 -38.33 -3.83 -53.70
N ASN A 115 -39.02 -3.14 -52.81
CA ASN A 115 -40.50 -3.18 -52.64
C ASN A 115 -41.10 -4.35 -51.84
N THR A 116 -41.67 -4.02 -50.72
CA THR A 116 -43.08 -4.13 -50.28
C THR A 116 -43.24 -4.28 -48.78
N ALA A 117 -43.95 -3.31 -48.20
CA ALA A 117 -44.53 -3.44 -46.86
C ALA A 117 -45.74 -4.39 -46.84
N PRO A 118 -46.13 -4.90 -45.67
CA PRO A 118 -47.43 -4.44 -45.18
C PRO A 118 -47.46 -4.01 -43.70
N THR A 119 -48.20 -2.96 -43.52
CA THR A 119 -48.86 -2.41 -42.38
C THR A 119 -49.39 -3.43 -41.37
N ASP A 120 -49.07 -3.18 -40.06
CA ASP A 120 -50.09 -3.25 -39.02
C ASP A 120 -49.72 -2.26 -37.92
N ALA A 121 -50.57 -1.26 -37.75
CA ALA A 121 -50.47 -0.19 -36.80
C ALA A 121 -51.18 -0.57 -35.50
N ALA A 122 -50.46 -0.56 -34.37
CA ALA A 122 -51.07 -0.48 -33.05
C ALA A 122 -51.07 0.99 -32.59
N PRO A 123 -52.10 1.46 -31.88
CA PRO A 123 -52.40 2.87 -31.72
C PRO A 123 -51.44 3.54 -30.74
N VAL A 124 -50.87 4.68 -31.14
CA VAL A 124 -50.13 5.62 -30.31
C VAL A 124 -51.14 6.35 -29.42
N VAL A 125 -51.10 6.08 -28.10
CA VAL A 125 -51.79 6.89 -27.09
C VAL A 125 -50.92 8.10 -26.79
N SER A 126 -51.32 9.26 -27.28
CA SER A 126 -50.74 10.55 -26.91
C SER A 126 -51.23 10.95 -25.51
N VAL A 127 -50.37 10.85 -24.50
CA VAL A 127 -50.61 11.43 -23.16
C VAL A 127 -50.12 12.87 -23.18
N THR A 128 -51.04 13.81 -23.08
CA THR A 128 -50.73 15.25 -22.94
C THR A 128 -50.18 15.55 -21.54
N ARG A 129 -49.25 16.45 -21.48
CA ARG A 129 -48.34 16.79 -20.35
C ARG A 129 -49.01 17.58 -19.21
N SER A 130 -50.30 17.44 -18.97
CA SER A 130 -51.02 18.26 -17.98
C SER A 130 -51.58 17.55 -16.75
N ASP A 131 -51.38 16.22 -16.59
CA ASP A 131 -52.07 15.47 -15.51
C ASP A 131 -51.14 14.73 -14.52
N LEU A 132 -49.93 15.26 -14.28
CA LEU A 132 -49.04 14.76 -13.20
C LEU A 132 -48.90 15.80 -12.08
N PRO A 133 -49.12 15.41 -10.82
CA PRO A 133 -48.88 16.31 -9.70
C PRO A 133 -47.41 16.65 -9.57
N PRO A 134 -47.04 17.85 -9.05
CA PRO A 134 -45.67 18.29 -8.92
C PRO A 134 -44.90 17.39 -7.93
N ALA A 135 -43.78 16.84 -8.38
CA ALA A 135 -42.88 16.10 -7.56
C ALA A 135 -42.27 17.00 -6.49
N PRO A 136 -42.03 16.49 -5.26
CA PRO A 136 -41.35 17.25 -4.24
C PRO A 136 -39.92 17.56 -4.64
N PRO A 137 -39.33 18.67 -4.18
CA PRO A 137 -37.98 19.03 -4.54
C PRO A 137 -36.99 18.02 -3.97
N VAL A 138 -36.37 17.25 -4.85
CA VAL A 138 -35.22 16.40 -4.53
C VAL A 138 -34.05 17.35 -4.34
N ALA A 139 -33.56 17.46 -3.11
CA ALA A 139 -32.28 18.09 -2.85
C ALA A 139 -31.20 17.24 -3.56
N LEU A 140 -30.67 17.76 -4.64
CA LEU A 140 -29.47 17.26 -5.28
C LEU A 140 -28.32 17.41 -4.28
N ALA A 141 -27.99 16.33 -3.59
CA ALA A 141 -26.69 16.22 -2.95
C ALA A 141 -25.64 16.26 -4.07
N GLU A 142 -24.93 17.36 -4.14
CA GLU A 142 -23.76 17.51 -5.02
C GLU A 142 -22.77 16.40 -4.69
N ALA A 143 -22.72 15.38 -5.52
CA ALA A 143 -21.61 14.46 -5.56
C ALA A 143 -20.37 15.27 -5.96
N THR A 144 -19.56 15.63 -4.99
CA THR A 144 -18.25 16.22 -5.20
C THR A 144 -17.36 15.19 -5.88
N SER A 145 -17.33 15.25 -7.19
CA SER A 145 -16.30 14.61 -8.01
C SER A 145 -14.92 15.12 -7.54
N PRO A 146 -13.91 14.25 -7.33
CA PRO A 146 -12.57 14.68 -6.97
C PRO A 146 -11.83 15.41 -8.12
N TYR A 147 -12.45 15.59 -9.25
CA TYR A 147 -12.05 16.53 -10.27
C TYR A 147 -12.74 17.87 -10.01
N THR A 148 -12.18 18.62 -9.08
CA THR A 148 -12.45 20.06 -9.01
C THR A 148 -11.90 20.64 -10.33
N ARG A 149 -12.79 20.73 -11.30
CA ARG A 149 -12.63 21.64 -12.42
C ARG A 149 -12.50 23.00 -11.77
N GLN A 150 -11.26 23.49 -11.62
CA GLN A 150 -11.07 24.92 -11.43
C GLN A 150 -11.85 25.59 -12.56
N GLN A 151 -13.06 26.05 -12.24
CA GLN A 151 -13.71 27.06 -13.04
C GLN A 151 -12.78 28.26 -13.01
N HIS A 152 -11.85 28.29 -13.98
CA HIS A 152 -11.34 29.55 -14.40
C HIS A 152 -12.59 30.28 -14.87
N GLY A 153 -13.05 31.20 -14.02
CA GLY A 153 -14.09 32.14 -14.41
C GLY A 153 -13.74 32.58 -15.80
N ARG A 154 -14.70 32.55 -16.70
CA ARG A 154 -14.64 33.34 -17.92
C ARG A 154 -14.37 34.79 -17.47
N ALA A 155 -13.12 35.10 -17.17
CA ALA A 155 -12.63 36.45 -17.29
C ALA A 155 -12.95 36.80 -18.73
N ALA A 156 -13.96 37.64 -18.90
CA ALA A 156 -14.15 38.30 -20.18
C ALA A 156 -12.77 38.77 -20.57
N PHE A 157 -12.28 38.29 -21.72
CA PHE A 157 -11.10 38.84 -22.35
C PHE A 157 -11.49 40.27 -22.77
N THR A 158 -11.59 41.17 -21.79
CA THR A 158 -11.43 42.56 -22.04
C THR A 158 -9.98 42.70 -22.49
N ARG A 159 -9.77 42.81 -23.76
CA ARG A 159 -8.55 43.30 -24.35
C ARG A 159 -8.28 44.70 -23.78
N SER A 160 -7.74 44.77 -22.59
CA SER A 160 -6.95 45.87 -22.12
C SER A 160 -5.51 45.61 -22.57
N HIS A 161 -5.29 45.59 -23.86
CA HIS A 161 -3.99 45.91 -24.42
C HIS A 161 -3.92 47.43 -24.48
N ALA A 162 -3.84 48.10 -23.38
CA ALA A 162 -3.07 49.30 -23.32
C ALA A 162 -1.61 48.83 -23.49
N ALA A 163 -1.10 48.85 -24.72
CA ALA A 163 0.34 48.80 -24.94
C ALA A 163 0.96 49.86 -24.04
N PRO A 164 2.07 49.57 -23.34
CA PRO A 164 2.78 50.61 -22.60
C PRO A 164 3.02 51.77 -23.55
N ALA A 165 2.67 52.99 -23.15
CA ALA A 165 2.77 54.17 -23.99
C ALA A 165 4.22 54.50 -24.36
N GLN A 166 5.21 53.81 -23.76
CA GLN A 166 6.64 53.89 -24.03
C GLN A 166 7.30 52.56 -23.66
N ASP A 167 8.32 52.16 -24.44
CA ASP A 167 9.16 51.03 -24.15
C ASP A 167 9.90 51.26 -22.80
N GLU A 168 9.73 50.35 -21.83
CA GLU A 168 10.44 50.42 -20.56
C GLU A 168 11.59 49.42 -20.55
N THR A 169 12.78 49.90 -20.20
CA THR A 169 13.98 49.08 -20.06
C THR A 169 14.34 48.94 -18.59
N HIS A 170 14.34 47.71 -18.09
CA HIS A 170 14.74 47.40 -16.73
C HIS A 170 16.08 46.66 -16.68
N VAL A 171 17.02 47.12 -15.86
CA VAL A 171 18.28 46.43 -15.62
C VAL A 171 18.04 45.21 -14.73
N LEU A 172 18.45 44.03 -15.24
CA LEU A 172 18.33 42.77 -14.49
C LEU A 172 19.14 42.82 -13.17
N LYS A 173 18.48 42.49 -12.05
CA LYS A 173 19.09 42.51 -10.71
C LYS A 173 19.27 41.09 -10.20
N SER A 174 20.28 40.90 -9.32
CA SER A 174 20.51 39.68 -8.52
C SER A 174 20.33 38.35 -9.27
N ALA A 175 19.32 37.56 -8.94
CA ALA A 175 19.06 36.23 -9.50
C ALA A 175 18.82 36.26 -11.03
N ALA A 176 18.05 37.19 -11.54
CA ALA A 176 17.77 37.30 -12.97
C ALA A 176 19.06 37.58 -13.78
N ARG A 177 19.97 38.40 -13.23
CA ARG A 177 21.30 38.66 -13.83
C ARG A 177 22.17 37.42 -13.81
N ALA A 178 22.15 36.64 -12.71
CA ALA A 178 22.88 35.38 -12.61
C ALA A 178 22.35 34.36 -13.64
N THR A 179 21.01 34.25 -13.76
CA THR A 179 20.38 33.36 -14.73
C THR A 179 20.79 33.75 -16.18
N ALA A 180 20.76 35.04 -16.55
CA ALA A 180 21.21 35.50 -17.87
C ALA A 180 22.66 35.07 -18.12
N LYS A 181 23.57 35.32 -17.16
CA LYS A 181 24.99 34.91 -17.27
C LYS A 181 25.16 33.40 -17.46
N HIS A 182 24.38 32.60 -16.75
CA HIS A 182 24.44 31.13 -16.88
C HIS A 182 23.87 30.67 -18.21
N MET A 183 22.83 31.32 -18.72
CA MET A 183 22.28 31.01 -20.05
C MET A 183 23.25 31.36 -21.18
N ASP A 184 23.94 32.52 -21.10
CA ASP A 184 25.00 32.87 -22.04
C ASP A 184 26.13 31.82 -21.98
N ALA A 185 26.58 31.43 -20.81
CA ALA A 185 27.61 30.42 -20.68
C ALA A 185 27.17 29.04 -21.22
N SER A 186 25.90 28.70 -21.11
CA SER A 186 25.35 27.43 -21.64
C SER A 186 25.44 27.30 -23.15
N LEU A 187 25.53 28.41 -23.88
CA LEU A 187 25.66 28.43 -25.35
C LEU A 187 27.01 27.85 -25.80
N SER A 188 28.01 27.82 -24.94
CA SER A 188 29.33 27.23 -25.25
C SER A 188 29.34 25.69 -25.24
N ILE A 189 28.25 25.05 -24.80
CA ILE A 189 28.14 23.58 -24.71
C ILE A 189 27.44 23.08 -25.99
N PRO A 190 28.10 22.26 -26.83
CA PRO A 190 27.45 21.62 -27.96
C PRO A 190 26.54 20.49 -27.45
N THR A 191 25.26 20.77 -27.39
CA THR A 191 24.27 19.80 -26.87
C THR A 191 23.57 19.06 -27.99
N ALA A 192 23.19 17.82 -27.71
CA ALA A 192 22.19 17.07 -28.47
C ALA A 192 21.06 16.60 -27.53
N THR A 193 19.92 16.23 -28.10
CA THR A 193 18.75 15.82 -27.31
C THR A 193 18.13 14.56 -27.88
N SER A 194 17.97 13.54 -27.02
CA SER A 194 17.17 12.34 -27.28
C SER A 194 15.80 12.47 -26.64
N GLN A 195 14.77 11.89 -27.25
CA GLN A 195 13.42 11.90 -26.69
C GLN A 195 12.84 10.49 -26.68
N ARG A 196 12.00 10.22 -25.67
CA ARG A 196 11.26 8.97 -25.55
C ARG A 196 9.87 9.23 -24.96
N GLN A 197 8.87 8.59 -25.55
CA GLN A 197 7.53 8.55 -25.00
C GLN A 197 7.39 7.34 -24.07
N ILE A 198 6.89 7.54 -22.87
CA ILE A 198 6.75 6.51 -21.82
C ILE A 198 5.28 6.37 -21.42
N PRO A 199 4.74 5.16 -21.31
CA PRO A 199 3.39 4.92 -20.78
C PRO A 199 3.31 5.32 -19.30
N ALA A 200 2.27 6.10 -18.94
CA ALA A 200 2.13 6.62 -17.59
C ALA A 200 1.12 5.83 -16.71
N LYS A 201 0.44 4.79 -17.26
CA LYS A 201 -0.64 4.09 -16.54
C LYS A 201 -0.15 3.49 -15.23
N LEU A 202 0.93 2.68 -15.23
CA LEU A 202 1.46 2.08 -14.00
C LEU A 202 1.96 3.12 -13.00
N LEU A 203 2.63 4.17 -13.49
CA LEU A 203 3.11 5.27 -12.65
C LEU A 203 1.94 5.96 -11.92
N ILE A 204 0.82 6.19 -12.62
CA ILE A 204 -0.38 6.81 -12.06
C ILE A 204 -0.99 5.91 -10.98
N GLU A 205 -1.20 4.63 -11.29
CA GLU A 205 -1.91 3.71 -10.41
C GLU A 205 -1.08 3.33 -9.18
N ASN A 206 0.19 3.01 -9.35
CA ASN A 206 1.07 2.70 -8.22
C ASN A 206 1.26 3.91 -7.30
N ARG A 207 1.39 5.12 -7.86
CA ARG A 207 1.42 6.34 -7.04
C ARG A 207 0.10 6.54 -6.27
N ALA A 208 -1.04 6.20 -6.85
CA ALA A 208 -2.33 6.28 -6.16
C ALA A 208 -2.39 5.32 -4.96
N LEU A 209 -1.91 4.07 -5.11
CA LEU A 209 -1.79 3.12 -4.00
C LEU A 209 -0.87 3.63 -2.89
N ILE A 210 0.33 4.11 -3.25
CA ILE A 210 1.27 4.69 -2.29
C ILE A 210 0.61 5.82 -1.50
N ASN A 211 0.00 6.78 -2.19
CA ASN A 211 -0.62 7.93 -1.53
C ASN A 211 -1.85 7.56 -0.70
N ALA A 212 -2.60 6.55 -1.09
CA ALA A 212 -3.69 6.02 -0.28
C ALA A 212 -3.16 5.38 1.01
N HIS A 213 -2.05 4.66 0.96
CA HIS A 213 -1.39 4.10 2.13
C HIS A 213 -0.84 5.22 3.05
N LEU A 214 -0.05 6.14 2.52
CA LEU A 214 0.54 7.24 3.30
C LEU A 214 -0.51 8.10 4.00
N ALA A 215 -1.62 8.40 3.32
CA ALA A 215 -2.70 9.20 3.91
C ALA A 215 -3.34 8.54 5.15
N ARG A 216 -3.21 7.22 5.29
CA ARG A 216 -3.78 6.43 6.40
C ARG A 216 -2.78 6.13 7.51
N THR A 217 -1.48 6.30 7.23
CA THR A 217 -0.39 5.93 8.15
C THR A 217 0.37 7.16 8.61
N VAL A 218 1.54 7.38 8.05
CA VAL A 218 2.47 8.45 8.47
C VAL A 218 2.14 9.83 7.90
N GLY A 219 1.18 9.92 6.99
CA GLY A 219 0.89 11.14 6.25
C GLY A 219 1.90 11.39 5.13
N GLY A 220 1.88 12.59 4.57
CA GLY A 220 2.73 12.94 3.43
C GLY A 220 2.14 12.54 2.09
N LYS A 221 2.90 12.77 1.01
CA LYS A 221 2.45 12.51 -0.35
C LYS A 221 3.61 12.34 -1.32
N VAL A 222 3.61 11.27 -2.08
CA VAL A 222 4.54 11.03 -3.17
C VAL A 222 4.03 11.71 -4.46
N SER A 223 4.87 12.50 -5.10
CA SER A 223 4.62 13.14 -6.40
C SER A 223 5.13 12.27 -7.56
N PHE A 224 4.69 12.58 -8.78
CA PHE A 224 5.30 11.97 -9.97
C PHE A 224 6.80 12.25 -10.06
N THR A 225 7.24 13.47 -9.70
CA THR A 225 8.64 13.86 -9.75
C THR A 225 9.51 13.05 -8.79
N HIS A 226 8.98 12.62 -7.63
CA HIS A 226 9.69 11.71 -6.72
C HIS A 226 9.99 10.36 -7.40
N LEU A 227 8.97 9.72 -7.97
CA LEU A 227 9.13 8.43 -8.64
C LEU A 227 10.02 8.52 -9.88
N ILE A 228 9.86 9.57 -10.67
CA ILE A 228 10.67 9.80 -11.87
C ILE A 228 12.12 10.10 -11.50
N GLY A 229 12.34 10.96 -10.51
CA GLY A 229 13.69 11.30 -10.04
C GLY A 229 14.44 10.09 -9.51
N TYR A 230 13.78 9.27 -8.71
CA TYR A 230 14.37 8.05 -8.18
C TYR A 230 14.64 7.00 -9.27
N ALA A 231 13.71 6.83 -10.23
CA ALA A 231 13.93 5.97 -11.39
C ALA A 231 15.12 6.44 -12.26
N LEU A 232 15.33 7.76 -12.37
CA LEU A 232 16.48 8.33 -13.05
C LEU A 232 17.78 8.04 -12.30
N VAL A 233 17.80 8.21 -10.97
CA VAL A 233 18.96 7.88 -10.13
C VAL A 233 19.32 6.41 -10.27
N GLU A 234 18.36 5.49 -10.10
CA GLU A 234 18.60 4.06 -10.28
C GLU A 234 19.11 3.72 -11.69
N ALA A 235 18.57 4.37 -12.73
CA ALA A 235 19.03 4.16 -14.11
C ALA A 235 20.48 4.66 -14.33
N LEU A 236 20.88 5.74 -13.66
CA LEU A 236 22.25 6.23 -13.68
C LEU A 236 23.22 5.34 -12.89
N CYS A 237 22.77 4.71 -11.81
CA CYS A 237 23.57 3.69 -11.10
C CYS A 237 23.91 2.50 -12.02
N GLU A 238 23.00 2.14 -12.94
CA GLU A 238 23.27 1.11 -13.95
C GLU A 238 24.14 1.60 -15.11
N MET A 239 24.29 2.92 -15.26
CA MET A 239 25.07 3.55 -16.32
C MET A 239 26.04 4.60 -15.75
N PRO A 240 27.01 4.23 -14.90
CA PRO A 240 27.90 5.18 -14.22
C PRO A 240 28.72 6.02 -15.21
N ASP A 241 28.94 5.54 -16.41
CA ASP A 241 29.61 6.29 -17.50
C ASP A 241 28.83 7.54 -17.94
N LEU A 242 27.59 7.73 -17.49
CA LEU A 242 26.81 8.94 -17.75
C LEU A 242 26.86 9.93 -16.57
N ASN A 243 27.37 9.55 -15.42
CA ASN A 243 27.59 10.46 -14.29
C ASN A 243 28.93 11.20 -14.46
N VAL A 244 29.03 12.03 -15.48
CA VAL A 244 30.27 12.64 -15.96
C VAL A 244 30.10 14.13 -16.20
N ARG A 245 31.22 14.86 -16.19
CA ARG A 245 31.29 16.24 -16.65
C ARG A 245 32.52 16.49 -17.51
N TYR A 246 32.35 17.45 -18.43
CA TYR A 246 33.46 17.96 -19.22
C TYR A 246 34.31 18.94 -18.39
N THR A 247 35.60 18.77 -18.40
CA THR A 247 36.56 19.67 -17.75
C THR A 247 37.79 19.87 -18.60
N LEU A 248 38.66 20.77 -18.17
CA LEU A 248 40.00 20.98 -18.77
C LEU A 248 41.04 20.59 -17.72
N GLN A 249 41.90 19.65 -18.07
CA GLN A 249 43.08 19.29 -17.28
C GLN A 249 44.33 19.77 -18.01
N ASP A 250 45.07 20.65 -17.41
CA ASP A 250 46.25 21.29 -18.03
C ASP A 250 45.92 21.93 -19.43
N GLY A 251 44.74 22.55 -19.54
CA GLY A 251 44.29 23.14 -20.78
C GLY A 251 43.81 22.15 -21.86
N LYS A 252 43.81 20.85 -21.59
CA LYS A 252 43.37 19.79 -22.49
C LYS A 252 41.96 19.33 -22.13
N PRO A 253 41.11 19.02 -23.14
CA PRO A 253 39.79 18.43 -22.89
C PRO A 253 39.91 17.14 -22.05
N ALA A 254 39.14 17.05 -20.98
CA ALA A 254 39.11 15.92 -20.08
C ALA A 254 37.67 15.56 -19.72
N LEU A 255 37.45 14.27 -19.45
CA LEU A 255 36.25 13.71 -18.90
C LEU A 255 36.48 13.43 -17.42
N GLU A 256 35.61 13.92 -16.56
CA GLU A 256 35.64 13.63 -15.13
C GLU A 256 34.44 12.74 -14.78
N HIS A 257 34.71 11.55 -14.23
CA HIS A 257 33.71 10.67 -13.64
C HIS A 257 33.45 11.11 -12.19
N LEU A 258 32.19 11.28 -11.84
CA LEU A 258 31.78 11.68 -10.50
C LEU A 258 31.44 10.43 -9.67
N ALA A 259 31.92 10.40 -8.42
CA ALA A 259 31.77 9.25 -7.53
C ALA A 259 30.30 9.02 -7.14
N HIS A 260 29.57 10.12 -6.91
CA HIS A 260 28.18 10.11 -6.50
C HIS A 260 27.30 10.95 -7.43
N ILE A 261 26.00 10.68 -7.42
CA ILE A 261 25.02 11.39 -8.25
C ILE A 261 24.47 12.59 -7.47
N GLY A 262 24.79 13.79 -7.92
CA GLY A 262 24.13 15.03 -7.49
C GLY A 262 22.93 15.32 -8.36
N LEU A 263 21.71 15.09 -7.87
CA LEU A 263 20.48 15.34 -8.64
C LEU A 263 19.98 16.77 -8.43
N GLY A 264 20.16 17.65 -9.40
CA GLY A 264 19.58 18.98 -9.42
C GLY A 264 18.07 18.94 -9.71
N LEU A 265 17.29 19.65 -8.90
CA LEU A 265 15.83 19.71 -9.02
C LEU A 265 15.41 21.12 -9.48
N ALA A 266 14.85 21.23 -10.66
CA ALA A 266 14.31 22.49 -11.16
C ALA A 266 12.97 22.80 -10.48
N ILE A 267 12.99 23.71 -9.49
CA ILE A 267 11.83 24.10 -8.68
C ILE A 267 11.44 25.53 -9.07
N ASP A 268 10.19 25.71 -9.49
CA ASP A 268 9.60 27.04 -9.70
C ASP A 268 9.01 27.55 -8.38
N VAL A 269 9.48 28.72 -7.96
CA VAL A 269 9.06 29.35 -6.69
C VAL A 269 8.46 30.72 -7.01
N ALA A 270 7.20 30.93 -6.64
CA ALA A 270 6.56 32.22 -6.69
C ALA A 270 6.91 33.03 -5.42
N ASP A 271 7.26 34.30 -5.60
CA ASP A 271 7.42 35.24 -4.49
C ASP A 271 6.05 35.79 -4.03
N ALA A 272 6.05 36.58 -2.94
CA ALA A 272 4.84 37.20 -2.39
C ALA A 272 4.15 38.17 -3.38
N SER A 273 4.85 38.61 -4.43
CA SER A 273 4.34 39.49 -5.48
C SER A 273 3.82 38.72 -6.68
N GLY A 274 3.88 37.36 -6.65
CA GLY A 274 3.46 36.50 -7.75
C GLY A 274 4.51 36.37 -8.87
N ASN A 275 5.73 36.87 -8.68
CA ASN A 275 6.81 36.66 -9.63
C ASN A 275 7.42 35.28 -9.46
N HIS A 276 7.60 34.57 -10.56
CA HIS A 276 8.18 33.24 -10.58
C HIS A 276 9.72 33.28 -10.73
N SER A 277 10.39 32.45 -9.95
CA SER A 277 11.85 32.26 -10.04
C SER A 277 12.20 30.78 -10.04
N LEU A 278 13.03 30.36 -11.00
CA LEU A 278 13.54 29.01 -11.07
C LEU A 278 14.75 28.86 -10.15
N LYS A 279 14.71 27.88 -9.25
CA LYS A 279 15.83 27.46 -8.42
C LYS A 279 16.15 26.00 -8.71
N VAL A 280 17.44 25.65 -8.68
CA VAL A 280 17.89 24.27 -8.97
C VAL A 280 18.78 23.79 -7.82
N PRO A 281 18.18 23.53 -6.63
CA PRO A 281 18.92 22.88 -5.55
C PRO A 281 19.23 21.42 -5.88
N VAL A 282 20.16 20.81 -5.13
CA VAL A 282 20.74 19.49 -5.42
C VAL A 282 20.48 18.53 -4.28
N ILE A 283 19.95 17.35 -4.59
CA ILE A 283 20.02 16.18 -3.69
C ILE A 283 21.43 15.59 -3.88
N HIS A 284 22.26 15.69 -2.85
CA HIS A 284 23.60 15.13 -2.84
C HIS A 284 23.56 13.63 -2.63
N ASP A 285 24.53 12.92 -3.21
CA ASP A 285 24.72 11.48 -3.05
C ASP A 285 23.41 10.67 -3.21
N ALA A 286 22.59 11.08 -4.19
CA ALA A 286 21.24 10.53 -4.40
C ALA A 286 21.24 9.02 -4.67
N ASP A 287 22.36 8.48 -5.14
CA ASP A 287 22.61 7.05 -5.39
C ASP A 287 22.72 6.22 -4.11
N THR A 288 22.96 6.85 -2.95
CA THR A 288 23.08 6.17 -1.64
C THR A 288 21.76 6.10 -0.88
N LEU A 289 20.75 6.84 -1.31
CA LEU A 289 19.48 7.00 -0.61
C LEU A 289 18.48 5.88 -0.98
N THR A 290 17.77 5.37 0.03
CA THR A 290 16.54 4.61 -0.20
C THR A 290 15.44 5.54 -0.75
N PHE A 291 14.36 4.97 -1.28
CA PHE A 291 13.27 5.81 -1.80
C PHE A 291 12.64 6.71 -0.74
N SER A 292 12.49 6.22 0.49
CA SER A 292 11.96 7.03 1.61
C SER A 292 12.87 8.23 1.90
N GLU A 293 14.17 7.98 2.07
CA GLU A 293 15.17 9.04 2.32
C GLU A 293 15.26 10.04 1.16
N PHE A 294 15.12 9.54 -0.09
CA PHE A 294 15.06 10.40 -1.27
C PHE A 294 13.83 11.33 -1.25
N VAL A 295 12.66 10.83 -0.84
CA VAL A 295 11.45 11.64 -0.71
C VAL A 295 11.63 12.70 0.37
N ASP A 296 12.23 12.35 1.50
CA ASP A 296 12.48 13.28 2.60
C ASP A 296 13.47 14.39 2.20
N ALA A 297 14.57 14.02 1.56
CA ALA A 297 15.56 14.98 1.03
C ALA A 297 14.93 15.92 -0.02
N TYR A 298 14.08 15.38 -0.90
CA TYR A 298 13.35 16.18 -1.88
C TYR A 298 12.40 17.17 -1.20
N GLN A 299 11.62 16.72 -0.23
CA GLN A 299 10.63 17.56 0.48
C GLN A 299 11.30 18.65 1.31
N ASP A 300 12.43 18.34 1.95
CA ASP A 300 13.26 19.33 2.66
C ASP A 300 13.72 20.45 1.71
N LEU A 301 14.31 20.09 0.57
CA LEU A 301 14.75 21.07 -0.44
C LEU A 301 13.59 21.94 -0.96
N VAL A 302 12.42 21.34 -1.23
CA VAL A 302 11.24 22.10 -1.69
C VAL A 302 10.74 23.05 -0.60
N SER A 303 10.72 22.59 0.66
CA SER A 303 10.31 23.40 1.82
C SER A 303 11.25 24.58 2.02
N ARG A 304 12.55 24.35 2.02
CA ARG A 304 13.58 25.38 2.14
C ARG A 304 13.60 26.35 0.94
N ALA A 305 13.32 25.83 -0.26
CA ALA A 305 13.18 26.68 -1.47
C ALA A 305 12.03 27.68 -1.33
N ARG A 306 10.87 27.22 -0.82
CA ARG A 306 9.68 28.04 -0.58
C ARG A 306 9.88 29.02 0.59
N ALA A 307 10.56 28.60 1.64
CA ALA A 307 10.90 29.44 2.80
C ALA A 307 12.06 30.43 2.50
N ALA A 308 12.67 30.38 1.30
CA ALA A 308 13.85 31.16 0.92
C ALA A 308 15.06 30.96 1.84
N THR A 309 15.23 29.78 2.42
CA THR A 309 16.32 29.42 3.35
C THR A 309 17.41 28.56 2.69
N LEU A 310 17.37 28.35 1.37
CA LEU A 310 18.43 27.67 0.64
C LEU A 310 19.75 28.45 0.72
N THR A 311 20.84 27.72 0.94
CA THR A 311 22.21 28.23 1.02
C THR A 311 22.96 28.03 -0.29
N THR A 312 24.14 28.62 -0.43
CA THR A 312 24.97 28.42 -1.64
C THR A 312 25.38 26.97 -1.85
N ALA A 313 25.58 26.21 -0.76
CA ALA A 313 25.92 24.80 -0.82
C ALA A 313 24.82 23.95 -1.47
N ASP A 314 23.56 24.29 -1.25
CA ASP A 314 22.42 23.56 -1.85
C ASP A 314 22.37 23.64 -3.39
N PHE A 315 23.12 24.54 -4.02
CA PHE A 315 23.16 24.71 -5.49
C PHE A 315 24.41 24.12 -6.14
N GLN A 316 25.31 23.53 -5.35
CA GLN A 316 26.57 22.98 -5.85
C GLN A 316 26.49 21.47 -6.04
N GLY A 317 27.36 20.90 -6.87
CA GLY A 317 27.52 19.45 -6.98
C GLY A 317 26.50 18.74 -7.88
N ALA A 318 25.66 19.46 -8.62
CA ALA A 318 24.76 18.82 -9.58
C ALA A 318 25.53 18.16 -10.73
N SER A 319 25.37 16.85 -10.89
CA SER A 319 25.86 16.10 -12.06
C SER A 319 24.81 15.96 -13.14
N VAL A 320 23.56 15.81 -12.70
CA VAL A 320 22.36 15.65 -13.56
C VAL A 320 21.27 16.56 -13.02
N THR A 321 20.45 17.13 -13.90
CA THR A 321 19.29 17.93 -13.49
C THR A 321 18.00 17.33 -14.00
N LEU A 322 16.96 17.31 -13.17
CA LEU A 322 15.59 16.96 -13.52
C LEU A 322 14.71 18.22 -13.56
N THR A 323 14.07 18.46 -14.69
CA THR A 323 13.08 19.55 -14.85
C THR A 323 11.74 18.98 -15.30
N ASN A 324 10.64 19.43 -14.68
CA ASN A 324 9.29 18.92 -14.98
C ASN A 324 8.34 20.07 -15.39
N PRO A 325 8.47 20.64 -16.58
CA PRO A 325 7.55 21.64 -17.12
C PRO A 325 6.17 21.05 -17.46
N GLY A 326 6.02 19.73 -17.44
CA GLY A 326 4.76 19.04 -17.69
C GLY A 326 3.66 19.37 -16.67
N THR A 327 4.01 19.81 -15.48
CA THR A 327 3.05 20.31 -14.48
C THR A 327 2.28 21.55 -14.95
N LEU A 328 2.84 22.31 -15.89
CA LEU A 328 2.23 23.49 -16.53
C LEU A 328 1.56 23.16 -17.88
N GLY A 329 1.50 21.88 -18.26
CA GLY A 329 0.90 21.42 -19.50
C GLY A 329 1.84 21.37 -20.71
N THR A 330 3.14 21.64 -20.53
CA THR A 330 4.14 21.53 -21.61
C THR A 330 4.33 20.08 -22.01
N THR A 331 4.03 19.72 -23.23
CA THR A 331 4.12 18.33 -23.72
C THR A 331 5.57 17.86 -23.85
N THR A 332 6.43 18.69 -24.43
CA THR A 332 7.88 18.43 -24.59
C THR A 332 8.67 19.71 -24.39
N SER A 333 9.89 19.59 -23.90
CA SER A 333 10.83 20.70 -23.81
C SER A 333 12.24 20.21 -24.13
N VAL A 334 13.08 21.12 -24.61
CA VAL A 334 14.52 20.90 -24.79
C VAL A 334 15.23 21.83 -23.81
N PRO A 335 15.48 21.37 -22.58
CA PRO A 335 16.07 22.23 -21.57
C PRO A 335 17.52 22.54 -21.87
N ARG A 336 17.99 23.73 -21.44
CA ARG A 336 19.39 24.12 -21.56
C ARG A 336 20.24 23.43 -20.53
N LEU A 337 21.35 22.83 -20.97
CA LEU A 337 22.33 22.22 -20.10
C LEU A 337 23.17 23.28 -19.39
N MET A 338 23.31 23.15 -18.09
CA MET A 338 24.16 24.03 -17.29
C MET A 338 25.63 23.63 -17.39
N VAL A 339 26.52 24.63 -17.37
CA VAL A 339 27.97 24.37 -17.34
C VAL A 339 28.33 23.51 -16.12
N GLY A 340 29.13 22.48 -16.34
CA GLY A 340 29.56 21.57 -15.29
C GLY A 340 28.64 20.38 -15.05
N GLN A 341 27.60 20.18 -15.87
CA GLN A 341 26.71 19.02 -15.85
C GLN A 341 26.85 18.21 -17.15
N GLY A 342 26.71 16.89 -17.04
CA GLY A 342 26.72 15.99 -18.20
C GLY A 342 25.42 15.95 -18.95
N LEU A 343 24.29 15.98 -18.23
CA LEU A 343 22.96 15.86 -18.82
C LEU A 343 21.86 16.54 -17.98
N ILE A 344 20.74 16.87 -18.65
CA ILE A 344 19.51 17.36 -18.04
C ILE A 344 18.31 16.61 -18.63
N ILE A 345 17.42 16.14 -17.76
CA ILE A 345 16.20 15.43 -18.14
C ILE A 345 15.00 16.36 -18.01
N GLY A 346 14.26 16.51 -19.11
CA GLY A 346 12.97 17.20 -19.14
C GLY A 346 11.81 16.21 -19.17
N VAL A 347 10.78 16.47 -18.35
CA VAL A 347 9.57 15.65 -18.26
C VAL A 347 8.37 16.45 -18.75
N GLY A 348 7.67 15.93 -19.75
CA GLY A 348 6.48 16.53 -20.31
C GLY A 348 5.20 16.21 -19.54
N ALA A 349 4.12 16.86 -19.96
CA ALA A 349 2.80 16.65 -19.38
C ALA A 349 2.31 15.21 -19.55
N THR A 350 1.59 14.73 -18.53
CA THR A 350 0.91 13.43 -18.56
C THR A 350 -0.47 13.60 -19.18
N ASP A 351 -0.64 13.19 -20.43
CA ASP A 351 -1.90 13.32 -21.16
C ASP A 351 -2.10 12.14 -22.13
N TYR A 352 -3.33 11.99 -22.61
CA TYR A 352 -3.59 11.06 -23.72
C TYR A 352 -2.89 11.56 -25.00
N PRO A 353 -2.46 10.64 -25.89
CA PRO A 353 -1.97 11.04 -27.21
C PRO A 353 -2.98 11.94 -27.92
N ALA A 354 -2.46 12.91 -28.68
CA ALA A 354 -3.27 14.00 -29.25
C ALA A 354 -4.45 13.50 -30.11
N GLU A 355 -4.28 12.36 -30.73
CA GLU A 355 -5.24 11.68 -31.60
C GLU A 355 -6.51 11.26 -30.84
N PHE A 356 -6.40 11.09 -29.54
CA PHE A 356 -7.50 10.60 -28.69
C PHE A 356 -8.18 11.68 -27.83
N ARG A 357 -7.83 12.96 -27.99
CA ARG A 357 -8.35 14.05 -27.14
C ARG A 357 -9.88 14.20 -27.16
N GLY A 358 -10.53 13.78 -28.23
CA GLY A 358 -12.01 13.83 -28.36
C GLY A 358 -12.73 12.63 -27.79
N VAL A 359 -12.02 11.61 -27.33
CA VAL A 359 -12.60 10.34 -26.88
C VAL A 359 -12.84 10.36 -25.36
N SER A 360 -13.98 9.85 -24.92
CA SER A 360 -14.27 9.78 -23.48
C SER A 360 -13.29 8.85 -22.76
N PRO A 361 -12.87 9.18 -21.51
CA PRO A 361 -11.94 8.35 -20.73
C PRO A 361 -12.42 6.89 -20.58
N LYS A 362 -13.74 6.68 -20.42
CA LYS A 362 -14.34 5.34 -20.31
C LYS A 362 -14.08 4.49 -21.57
N ARG A 363 -14.21 5.09 -22.75
CA ARG A 363 -13.95 4.40 -24.02
C ARG A 363 -12.45 4.15 -24.21
N LEU A 364 -11.60 5.09 -23.83
CA LEU A 364 -10.14 4.91 -23.88
C LEU A 364 -9.69 3.75 -22.98
N ALA A 365 -10.21 3.70 -21.75
CA ALA A 365 -9.93 2.59 -20.82
C ALA A 365 -10.39 1.23 -21.39
N SER A 366 -11.55 1.17 -22.05
CA SER A 366 -12.04 -0.07 -22.69
C SER A 366 -11.20 -0.51 -23.88
N LEU A 367 -10.44 0.38 -24.49
CA LEU A 367 -9.53 0.12 -25.60
C LEU A 367 -8.06 -0.09 -25.13
N GLY A 368 -7.80 -0.06 -23.81
CA GLY A 368 -6.46 -0.17 -23.28
C GLY A 368 -5.56 1.03 -23.60
N ILE A 369 -6.16 2.21 -23.92
CA ILE A 369 -5.41 3.42 -24.24
C ILE A 369 -5.16 4.23 -22.98
N GLY A 370 -3.89 4.27 -22.55
CA GLY A 370 -3.43 5.00 -21.38
C GLY A 370 -2.84 6.37 -21.72
N LYS A 371 -2.62 7.17 -20.66
CA LYS A 371 -1.85 8.40 -20.74
C LYS A 371 -0.37 8.10 -20.95
N THR A 372 0.32 9.01 -21.59
CA THR A 372 1.75 8.95 -21.87
C THR A 372 2.45 10.23 -21.42
N MET A 373 3.76 10.18 -21.29
CA MET A 373 4.63 11.30 -20.96
C MET A 373 5.81 11.28 -21.91
N TYR A 374 6.30 12.47 -22.30
CA TYR A 374 7.53 12.61 -23.06
C TYR A 374 8.68 12.94 -22.13
N PHE A 375 9.78 12.21 -22.29
CA PHE A 375 11.05 12.48 -21.65
C PHE A 375 12.03 12.98 -22.70
N SER A 376 12.75 14.05 -22.38
CA SER A 376 13.86 14.57 -23.16
C SER A 376 15.14 14.50 -22.35
N SER A 377 16.21 13.98 -22.94
CA SER A 377 17.56 13.97 -22.36
C SER A 377 18.44 14.86 -23.22
N THR A 378 18.80 16.03 -22.71
CA THR A 378 19.76 16.96 -23.33
C THR A 378 21.10 16.78 -22.64
N TYR A 379 22.15 16.57 -23.41
CA TYR A 379 23.47 16.18 -22.89
C TYR A 379 24.60 16.92 -23.61
N ASP A 380 25.76 16.98 -22.97
CA ASP A 380 27.00 17.49 -23.55
C ASP A 380 27.55 16.48 -24.56
N HIS A 381 27.41 16.81 -25.85
CA HIS A 381 27.77 15.89 -26.94
C HIS A 381 29.29 15.76 -27.16
N ARG A 382 30.10 16.48 -26.39
CA ARG A 382 31.55 16.24 -26.33
C ARG A 382 31.91 14.98 -25.60
N ILE A 383 31.08 14.55 -24.59
CA ILE A 383 31.36 13.48 -23.67
C ILE A 383 30.28 12.39 -23.65
N ILE A 384 29.06 12.68 -24.03
CA ILE A 384 27.94 11.73 -24.06
C ILE A 384 27.45 11.56 -25.50
N GLN A 385 27.31 10.28 -25.91
CA GLN A 385 26.82 9.92 -27.24
C GLN A 385 25.31 9.68 -27.24
N GLY A 386 24.64 9.89 -28.37
CA GLY A 386 23.21 9.68 -28.53
C GLY A 386 22.71 8.29 -28.17
N ALA A 387 23.49 7.25 -28.49
CA ALA A 387 23.16 5.89 -28.13
C ALA A 387 23.13 5.67 -26.61
N ALA A 388 24.03 6.28 -25.84
CA ALA A 388 24.05 6.20 -24.39
C ALA A 388 22.85 6.92 -23.76
N SER A 389 22.54 8.14 -24.25
CA SER A 389 21.35 8.89 -23.85
C SER A 389 20.04 8.12 -24.15
N GLY A 390 19.97 7.47 -25.32
CA GLY A 390 18.82 6.64 -25.69
C GLY A 390 18.66 5.41 -24.79
N ARG A 391 19.77 4.75 -24.39
CA ARG A 391 19.75 3.65 -23.44
C ARG A 391 19.31 4.09 -22.05
N LEU A 392 19.78 5.24 -21.56
CA LEU A 392 19.35 5.80 -20.27
C LEU A 392 17.83 5.99 -20.24
N LEU A 393 17.26 6.64 -21.27
CA LEU A 393 15.81 6.79 -21.37
C LEU A 393 15.08 5.44 -21.46
N GLY A 394 15.72 4.43 -22.06
CA GLY A 394 15.22 3.06 -22.08
C GLY A 394 15.17 2.40 -20.70
N LEU A 395 16.18 2.62 -19.86
CA LEU A 395 16.21 2.15 -18.48
C LEU A 395 15.14 2.85 -17.61
N VAL A 396 15.02 4.18 -17.75
CA VAL A 396 13.96 4.95 -17.05
C VAL A 396 12.57 4.42 -17.45
N ASP A 397 12.34 4.15 -18.75
CA ASP A 397 11.10 3.53 -19.23
C ASP A 397 10.88 2.14 -18.60
N ALA A 398 11.93 1.29 -18.56
CA ALA A 398 11.82 -0.03 -17.96
C ALA A 398 11.42 0.04 -16.48
N LYS A 399 12.03 0.95 -15.71
CA LYS A 399 11.69 1.18 -14.30
C LYS A 399 10.26 1.68 -14.12
N LEU A 400 9.88 2.74 -14.80
CA LEU A 400 8.54 3.32 -14.71
C LEU A 400 7.45 2.39 -15.28
N SER A 401 7.82 1.46 -16.15
CA SER A 401 6.97 0.36 -16.64
C SER A 401 7.03 -0.89 -15.76
N GLY A 402 7.73 -0.86 -14.62
CA GLY A 402 7.75 -1.95 -13.63
C GLY A 402 8.43 -3.23 -14.08
N ARG A 403 9.33 -3.17 -15.08
CA ARG A 403 9.93 -4.39 -15.66
C ARG A 403 11.07 -5.00 -14.86
N ASP A 404 11.65 -4.23 -13.93
CA ASP A 404 12.83 -4.59 -13.14
C ASP A 404 12.58 -4.65 -11.62
N GLY A 405 11.32 -4.70 -11.20
CA GLY A 405 10.96 -4.68 -9.79
C GLY A 405 11.08 -3.30 -9.12
N PHE A 406 11.08 -2.22 -9.89
CA PHE A 406 11.19 -0.85 -9.38
C PHE A 406 10.11 -0.52 -8.34
N TYR A 407 8.84 -0.83 -8.65
CA TYR A 407 7.75 -0.54 -7.72
C TYR A 407 7.79 -1.42 -6.47
N GLU A 408 8.27 -2.65 -6.57
CA GLU A 408 8.49 -3.53 -5.42
C GLU A 408 9.48 -2.91 -4.43
N ARG A 409 10.59 -2.34 -4.91
CA ARG A 409 11.58 -1.65 -4.07
C ARG A 409 10.99 -0.38 -3.45
N VAL A 410 10.27 0.43 -4.23
CA VAL A 410 9.58 1.64 -3.74
C VAL A 410 8.55 1.29 -2.65
N PHE A 411 7.72 0.28 -2.88
CA PHE A 411 6.71 -0.16 -1.92
C PHE A 411 7.33 -0.72 -0.64
N THR A 412 8.43 -1.46 -0.77
CA THR A 412 9.17 -1.97 0.39
C THR A 412 9.78 -0.83 1.21
N SER A 413 10.40 0.15 0.57
CA SER A 413 10.99 1.32 1.24
C SER A 413 9.96 2.18 2.00
N LEU A 414 8.71 2.22 1.52
CA LEU A 414 7.61 2.95 2.16
C LEU A 414 6.71 2.06 3.03
N HIS A 415 7.07 0.79 3.24
CA HIS A 415 6.29 -0.20 3.99
C HIS A 415 4.84 -0.35 3.47
N VAL A 416 4.62 -0.17 2.16
CA VAL A 416 3.29 -0.36 1.55
C VAL A 416 2.97 -1.86 1.50
N PRO A 417 1.92 -2.34 2.20
CA PRO A 417 1.65 -3.77 2.35
C PRO A 417 1.08 -4.43 1.09
N THR A 418 0.48 -3.63 0.20
CA THR A 418 -0.11 -4.14 -1.03
C THR A 418 0.94 -4.43 -2.10
N ARG A 419 0.64 -5.36 -3.00
CA ARG A 419 1.48 -5.58 -4.19
C ARG A 419 1.31 -4.42 -5.16
N PRO A 420 2.39 -3.89 -5.77
CA PRO A 420 2.27 -2.91 -6.83
C PRO A 420 1.57 -3.52 -8.06
N TYR A 421 0.81 -2.69 -8.76
CA TYR A 421 0.28 -3.09 -10.07
C TYR A 421 1.42 -3.30 -11.06
N SER A 422 1.31 -4.32 -11.88
CA SER A 422 2.23 -4.66 -12.96
C SER A 422 1.52 -4.68 -14.30
N TRP A 423 2.28 -4.59 -15.40
CA TRP A 423 1.75 -4.87 -16.72
C TRP A 423 1.46 -6.36 -16.84
N GLU A 424 0.25 -6.66 -17.25
CA GLU A 424 -0.08 -7.96 -17.81
C GLU A 424 -0.31 -7.76 -19.30
N ALA A 425 0.27 -8.66 -20.08
CA ALA A 425 0.06 -8.63 -21.50
C ALA A 425 -1.37 -9.11 -21.81
N ASP A 426 -2.14 -8.24 -22.40
CA ASP A 426 -3.47 -8.55 -22.91
C ASP A 426 -3.31 -8.97 -24.38
N TYR A 427 -2.87 -10.24 -24.58
CA TYR A 427 -2.47 -10.71 -25.91
C TYR A 427 -3.66 -11.07 -26.80
N GLU A 428 -4.78 -11.44 -26.21
CA GLU A 428 -5.97 -11.84 -26.97
C GLU A 428 -7.24 -11.37 -26.27
N TYR A 429 -8.10 -10.70 -27.04
CA TYR A 429 -9.46 -10.39 -26.59
C TYR A 429 -10.28 -11.66 -26.61
N ASP A 430 -10.58 -12.23 -25.45
CA ASP A 430 -11.50 -13.35 -25.28
C ASP A 430 -12.84 -12.84 -24.75
N PRO A 431 -13.91 -12.85 -25.56
CA PRO A 431 -15.24 -12.42 -25.12
C PRO A 431 -15.80 -13.22 -23.94
N ASN A 432 -15.38 -14.47 -23.76
CA ASN A 432 -15.81 -15.31 -22.64
C ASN A 432 -15.11 -14.90 -21.34
N ARG A 433 -13.84 -14.58 -21.42
CA ARG A 433 -13.05 -14.03 -20.31
C ARG A 433 -13.64 -12.68 -19.84
N GLU A 434 -14.00 -11.82 -20.78
CA GLU A 434 -14.66 -10.54 -20.47
C GLU A 434 -16.02 -10.70 -19.78
N LYS A 435 -16.84 -11.62 -20.26
CA LYS A 435 -18.14 -11.96 -19.63
C LYS A 435 -17.99 -12.57 -18.24
N GLY A 436 -16.88 -13.24 -17.96
CA GLY A 436 -16.57 -13.85 -16.66
C GLY A 436 -16.08 -12.85 -15.61
N LYS A 437 -15.58 -11.67 -15.98
CA LYS A 437 -15.03 -10.69 -15.04
C LYS A 437 -15.96 -10.27 -13.89
N PRO A 438 -17.28 -10.07 -14.10
CA PRO A 438 -18.18 -9.77 -12.98
C PRO A 438 -18.22 -10.85 -11.89
N ALA A 439 -18.13 -12.14 -12.27
CA ALA A 439 -18.06 -13.23 -11.29
C ALA A 439 -16.72 -13.19 -10.51
N ARG A 440 -15.62 -12.83 -11.16
CA ARG A 440 -14.29 -12.66 -10.53
C ARG A 440 -14.26 -11.55 -9.48
N ILE A 441 -15.11 -10.53 -9.66
CA ILE A 441 -15.25 -9.48 -8.63
C ILE A 441 -15.89 -10.06 -7.35
N ALA A 442 -16.90 -10.89 -7.47
CA ALA A 442 -17.48 -11.56 -6.31
C ALA A 442 -16.49 -12.50 -5.61
N GLU A 443 -15.65 -13.20 -6.39
CA GLU A 443 -14.60 -14.08 -5.87
C GLU A 443 -13.53 -13.28 -5.10
N ILE A 444 -13.05 -12.16 -5.62
CA ILE A 444 -12.05 -11.34 -4.92
C ILE A 444 -12.63 -10.70 -3.66
N ILE A 445 -13.88 -10.21 -3.68
CA ILE A 445 -14.56 -9.72 -2.49
C ILE A 445 -14.62 -10.83 -1.42
N HIS A 446 -15.00 -12.05 -1.82
CA HIS A 446 -15.03 -13.19 -0.90
C HIS A 446 -13.64 -13.56 -0.38
N ALA A 447 -12.61 -13.48 -1.20
CA ALA A 447 -11.23 -13.73 -0.77
C ALA A 447 -10.78 -12.74 0.32
N TYR A 448 -11.07 -11.46 0.15
CA TYR A 448 -10.78 -10.46 1.19
C TYR A 448 -11.56 -10.72 2.48
N ARG A 449 -12.84 -11.09 2.41
CA ARG A 449 -13.65 -11.46 3.58
C ARG A 449 -13.08 -12.64 4.36
N SER A 450 -12.55 -13.63 3.66
CA SER A 450 -12.05 -14.88 4.26
C SER A 450 -10.55 -14.88 4.57
N ARG A 451 -9.72 -14.09 3.87
CA ARG A 451 -8.26 -14.13 3.94
C ARG A 451 -7.60 -12.77 4.11
N GLY A 452 -8.37 -11.67 4.11
CA GLY A 452 -7.84 -10.32 4.25
C GLY A 452 -6.97 -10.14 5.50
N HIS A 453 -7.36 -10.75 6.62
CA HIS A 453 -6.62 -10.72 7.87
C HIS A 453 -5.19 -11.26 7.75
N LEU A 454 -4.91 -12.18 6.80
CA LEU A 454 -3.57 -12.70 6.56
C LEU A 454 -2.61 -11.66 5.97
N ALA A 455 -3.14 -10.63 5.32
CA ALA A 455 -2.38 -9.51 4.78
C ALA A 455 -2.50 -8.23 5.61
N ALA A 456 -3.21 -8.28 6.76
CA ALA A 456 -3.33 -7.14 7.65
C ALA A 456 -1.98 -6.78 8.28
N ASP A 457 -1.69 -5.48 8.31
CA ASP A 457 -0.47 -4.91 8.90
C ASP A 457 -0.64 -4.78 10.42
N THR A 458 -0.55 -5.93 11.09
CA THR A 458 -0.70 -6.04 12.56
C THR A 458 0.63 -6.10 13.29
N ASP A 459 1.76 -5.94 12.57
CA ASP A 459 3.11 -5.99 13.14
C ASP A 459 3.69 -4.56 13.23
N PRO A 460 3.72 -3.95 14.44
CA PRO A 460 4.24 -2.60 14.62
C PRO A 460 5.75 -2.49 14.35
N LEU A 461 6.47 -3.62 14.34
CA LEU A 461 7.89 -3.66 14.04
C LEU A 461 8.19 -3.79 12.55
N ALA A 462 7.14 -3.99 11.73
CA ALA A 462 7.23 -4.08 10.28
C ALA A 462 8.31 -5.07 9.76
N TYR A 463 8.48 -6.20 10.48
CA TYR A 463 9.49 -7.21 10.13
C TYR A 463 9.37 -7.74 8.71
N ARG A 464 8.15 -7.80 8.21
CA ARG A 464 7.87 -8.24 6.84
C ARG A 464 6.53 -7.71 6.34
N VAL A 465 6.48 -7.39 5.07
CA VAL A 465 5.23 -7.10 4.37
C VAL A 465 4.47 -8.41 4.17
N ARG A 466 3.26 -8.49 4.71
CA ARG A 466 2.37 -9.64 4.56
C ARG A 466 1.58 -9.52 3.26
N ARG A 467 1.63 -10.56 2.43
CA ARG A 467 0.93 -10.62 1.13
C ARG A 467 0.28 -11.99 0.98
N HIS A 468 -0.85 -12.02 0.31
CA HIS A 468 -1.53 -13.27 -0.03
C HIS A 468 -1.92 -13.27 -1.50
N PRO A 469 -1.61 -14.34 -2.28
CA PRO A 469 -1.91 -14.38 -3.72
C PRO A 469 -3.39 -14.18 -4.06
N ASP A 470 -4.28 -14.72 -3.24
CA ASP A 470 -5.73 -14.60 -3.46
C ASP A 470 -6.28 -13.18 -3.24
N LEU A 471 -5.45 -12.24 -2.79
CA LEU A 471 -5.83 -10.83 -2.67
C LEU A 471 -5.31 -9.97 -3.84
N ASP A 472 -4.63 -10.60 -4.79
CA ASP A 472 -4.09 -9.96 -5.98
C ASP A 472 -5.10 -10.05 -7.14
N ILE A 473 -5.37 -8.93 -7.80
CA ILE A 473 -6.29 -8.86 -8.95
C ILE A 473 -5.86 -9.76 -10.11
N SER A 474 -4.54 -9.96 -10.27
CA SER A 474 -3.99 -10.82 -11.34
C SER A 474 -4.41 -12.27 -11.19
N SER A 475 -4.60 -12.76 -9.95
CA SER A 475 -5.09 -14.12 -9.67
C SER A 475 -6.52 -14.35 -10.19
N TYR A 476 -7.24 -13.27 -10.48
CA TYR A 476 -8.61 -13.30 -11.02
C TYR A 476 -8.68 -12.92 -12.50
N GLY A 477 -7.53 -12.76 -13.16
CA GLY A 477 -7.47 -12.31 -14.55
C GLY A 477 -7.97 -10.89 -14.76
N LEU A 478 -7.92 -10.07 -13.69
CA LEU A 478 -8.15 -8.63 -13.73
C LEU A 478 -6.82 -7.90 -13.86
N SER A 479 -6.83 -6.75 -14.53
CA SER A 479 -5.64 -6.00 -14.84
C SER A 479 -5.79 -4.51 -14.49
N VAL A 480 -4.72 -3.75 -14.64
CA VAL A 480 -4.74 -2.28 -14.48
C VAL A 480 -5.74 -1.58 -15.39
N TRP A 481 -6.15 -2.21 -16.49
CA TRP A 481 -7.16 -1.68 -17.41
C TRP A 481 -8.58 -1.81 -16.91
N ASP A 482 -8.82 -2.72 -15.96
CA ASP A 482 -10.13 -2.92 -15.35
C ASP A 482 -10.41 -1.94 -14.21
N LEU A 483 -9.39 -1.25 -13.68
CA LEU A 483 -9.51 -0.37 -12.51
C LEU A 483 -10.57 0.74 -12.67
N ASP A 484 -10.72 1.27 -13.88
CA ASP A 484 -11.69 2.34 -14.20
C ASP A 484 -13.03 1.81 -14.71
N ARG A 485 -13.26 0.50 -14.68
CA ARG A 485 -14.49 -0.15 -15.13
C ARG A 485 -15.46 -0.35 -13.96
N PRO A 486 -16.76 -0.08 -14.16
CA PRO A 486 -17.78 -0.40 -13.17
C PRO A 486 -18.11 -1.90 -13.19
N PHE A 487 -18.21 -2.48 -11.99
CA PHE A 487 -18.60 -3.87 -11.80
C PHE A 487 -19.73 -3.98 -10.76
N PRO A 488 -20.59 -5.00 -10.85
CA PRO A 488 -21.56 -5.30 -9.82
C PRO A 488 -20.85 -5.73 -8.54
N THR A 489 -21.31 -5.23 -7.40
CA THR A 489 -20.68 -5.46 -6.09
C THR A 489 -21.36 -6.56 -5.28
N GLY A 490 -22.59 -6.97 -5.66
CA GLY A 490 -23.41 -7.85 -4.83
C GLY A 490 -23.80 -7.21 -3.47
N GLY A 491 -23.89 -5.88 -3.43
CA GLY A 491 -24.24 -5.12 -2.21
C GLY A 491 -23.02 -4.73 -1.36
N PHE A 492 -21.79 -5.12 -1.75
CA PHE A 492 -20.56 -4.68 -1.06
C PHE A 492 -20.47 -3.15 -1.05
N GLY A 493 -20.20 -2.61 0.11
CA GLY A 493 -20.08 -1.17 0.29
C GLY A 493 -21.38 -0.38 0.17
N GLY A 494 -22.54 -1.05 0.18
CA GLY A 494 -23.86 -0.41 0.10
C GLY A 494 -24.20 0.14 -1.29
N ALA A 495 -23.52 -0.28 -2.35
CA ALA A 495 -23.76 0.15 -3.72
C ALA A 495 -23.92 -1.07 -4.65
N ASP A 496 -24.79 -0.99 -5.64
CA ASP A 496 -25.00 -2.07 -6.61
C ASP A 496 -23.84 -2.20 -7.60
N GLN A 497 -23.18 -1.09 -7.94
CA GLN A 497 -22.02 -1.03 -8.82
C GLN A 497 -20.99 -0.05 -8.30
N MET A 498 -19.70 -0.42 -8.43
CA MET A 498 -18.56 0.43 -8.12
C MET A 498 -17.46 0.24 -9.18
N LEU A 499 -16.58 1.23 -9.33
CA LEU A 499 -15.33 1.03 -10.08
C LEU A 499 -14.45 0.02 -9.35
N LEU A 500 -13.72 -0.81 -10.10
CA LEU A 500 -12.82 -1.80 -9.48
C LEU A 500 -11.83 -1.14 -8.49
N ARG A 501 -11.28 0.04 -8.84
CA ARG A 501 -10.39 0.77 -7.92
C ARG A 501 -11.04 1.11 -6.58
N ASP A 502 -12.32 1.48 -6.59
CA ASP A 502 -13.06 1.85 -5.39
C ASP A 502 -13.40 0.60 -4.56
N ILE A 503 -13.73 -0.52 -5.24
CA ILE A 503 -13.90 -1.83 -4.60
C ILE A 503 -12.61 -2.22 -3.89
N LEU A 504 -11.47 -2.18 -4.58
CA LEU A 504 -10.17 -2.55 -4.01
C LEU A 504 -9.76 -1.63 -2.87
N THR A 505 -9.94 -0.32 -3.02
CA THR A 505 -9.65 0.65 -1.95
C THR A 505 -10.45 0.31 -0.69
N ARG A 506 -11.74 0.03 -0.85
CA ARG A 506 -12.60 -0.31 0.28
C ARG A 506 -12.25 -1.66 0.90
N LEU A 507 -11.93 -2.67 0.08
CA LEU A 507 -11.45 -3.97 0.57
C LEU A 507 -10.15 -3.83 1.36
N HIS A 508 -9.20 -3.05 0.86
CA HIS A 508 -7.95 -2.76 1.58
C HIS A 508 -8.22 -2.02 2.90
N ASP A 509 -9.11 -1.04 2.88
CA ASP A 509 -9.45 -0.26 4.07
C ASP A 509 -10.10 -1.09 5.16
N THR A 510 -10.93 -2.05 4.76
CA THR A 510 -11.67 -2.91 5.68
C THR A 510 -10.81 -4.05 6.23
N TYR A 511 -10.05 -4.76 5.36
CA TYR A 511 -9.50 -6.07 5.67
C TYR A 511 -7.98 -6.15 5.81
N THR A 512 -7.22 -5.18 5.28
CA THR A 512 -5.75 -5.27 5.24
C THR A 512 -5.03 -4.09 5.89
N ARG A 513 -5.72 -3.33 6.74
CA ARG A 513 -5.10 -2.28 7.55
C ARG A 513 -4.45 -2.88 8.80
N THR A 514 -4.43 -2.12 9.88
CA THR A 514 -3.80 -2.48 11.16
C THR A 514 -4.64 -3.40 12.04
N VAL A 515 -5.80 -3.85 11.54
CA VAL A 515 -6.71 -4.78 12.24
C VAL A 515 -6.98 -5.97 11.33
N GLY A 516 -6.75 -7.17 11.84
CA GLY A 516 -7.18 -8.41 11.19
C GLY A 516 -8.59 -8.77 11.64
N ILE A 517 -9.50 -8.98 10.69
CA ILE A 517 -10.91 -9.30 10.98
C ILE A 517 -11.23 -10.69 10.46
N GLU A 518 -11.62 -11.59 11.36
CA GLU A 518 -12.03 -12.96 11.06
C GLU A 518 -13.47 -13.20 11.55
N TYR A 519 -14.40 -13.36 10.64
CA TYR A 519 -15.82 -13.57 10.96
C TYR A 519 -16.52 -14.57 10.04
N MET A 520 -15.86 -15.04 8.98
CA MET A 520 -16.47 -15.93 7.99
C MET A 520 -16.76 -17.33 8.54
N HIS A 521 -16.18 -17.68 9.70
CA HIS A 521 -16.47 -18.92 10.46
C HIS A 521 -17.82 -18.89 11.18
N ILE A 522 -18.44 -17.72 11.37
CA ILE A 522 -19.76 -17.59 12.01
C ILE A 522 -20.79 -18.36 11.19
N GLN A 523 -21.43 -19.37 11.78
CA GLN A 523 -22.37 -20.26 11.11
C GLN A 523 -23.71 -19.58 10.82
N ASP A 524 -24.21 -18.77 11.76
CA ASP A 524 -25.47 -18.03 11.59
C ASP A 524 -25.28 -16.96 10.50
N PRO A 525 -26.05 -17.05 9.39
CA PRO A 525 -25.93 -16.08 8.29
C PRO A 525 -26.40 -14.68 8.69
N HIS A 526 -27.31 -14.53 9.64
CA HIS A 526 -27.79 -13.22 10.10
C HIS A 526 -26.72 -12.51 10.94
N GLN A 527 -26.09 -13.21 11.87
CA GLN A 527 -24.96 -12.68 12.64
C GLN A 527 -23.79 -12.32 11.73
N ARG A 528 -23.43 -13.20 10.81
CA ARG A 528 -22.38 -12.96 9.83
C ARG A 528 -22.66 -11.71 8.96
N ALA A 529 -23.89 -11.58 8.46
CA ALA A 529 -24.30 -10.42 7.67
C ALA A 529 -24.30 -9.13 8.51
N TRP A 530 -24.67 -9.21 9.78
CA TRP A 530 -24.65 -8.09 10.72
C TRP A 530 -23.22 -7.56 10.94
N VAL A 531 -22.26 -8.44 11.18
CA VAL A 531 -20.83 -8.08 11.30
C VAL A 531 -20.34 -7.45 9.99
N GLN A 532 -20.61 -8.13 8.87
CA GLN A 532 -20.19 -7.70 7.54
C GLN A 532 -20.68 -6.30 7.18
N GLN A 533 -21.95 -6.00 7.43
CA GLN A 533 -22.52 -4.67 7.16
C GLN A 533 -21.82 -3.56 7.96
N ARG A 534 -21.42 -3.85 9.19
CA ARG A 534 -20.75 -2.87 10.05
C ARG A 534 -19.30 -2.61 9.65
N ILE A 535 -18.56 -3.66 9.35
CA ILE A 535 -17.14 -3.51 8.98
C ILE A 535 -16.94 -3.01 7.56
N GLU A 536 -17.88 -3.31 6.64
CA GLU A 536 -17.84 -2.85 5.24
C GLU A 536 -18.55 -1.49 5.05
N GLY A 537 -19.08 -0.90 6.10
CA GLY A 537 -19.67 0.43 6.11
C GLY A 537 -18.64 1.54 5.78
N PRO A 538 -19.10 2.78 5.57
CA PRO A 538 -18.19 3.90 5.43
C PRO A 538 -17.39 4.08 6.73
N TYR A 539 -16.08 4.29 6.58
CA TYR A 539 -15.23 4.63 7.73
C TYR A 539 -15.56 6.05 8.21
N GLU A 540 -16.04 6.14 9.43
CA GLU A 540 -16.23 7.42 10.09
C GLU A 540 -14.95 7.82 10.84
N SER A 541 -14.42 9.00 10.53
CA SER A 541 -13.28 9.53 11.25
C SER A 541 -13.70 9.96 12.66
N LEU A 542 -12.86 9.66 13.66
CA LEU A 542 -13.08 10.08 15.02
C LEU A 542 -13.18 11.61 15.12
N SER A 543 -14.17 12.10 15.86
CA SER A 543 -14.28 13.54 16.15
C SER A 543 -13.05 14.04 16.93
N PRO A 544 -12.69 15.33 16.82
CA PRO A 544 -11.58 15.89 17.62
C PRO A 544 -11.78 15.74 19.14
N ALA A 545 -13.02 15.67 19.61
CA ALA A 545 -13.32 15.40 21.02
C ALA A 545 -12.99 13.96 21.40
N ALA A 546 -13.39 12.99 20.57
CA ALA A 546 -13.08 11.58 20.77
C ALA A 546 -11.55 11.33 20.72
N GLN A 547 -10.84 11.96 19.77
CA GLN A 547 -9.37 11.85 19.71
C GLN A 547 -8.69 12.38 20.97
N ARG A 548 -9.14 13.53 21.51
CA ARG A 548 -8.60 14.07 22.77
C ARG A 548 -8.93 13.19 23.98
N HIS A 549 -10.11 12.58 24.00
CA HIS A 549 -10.49 11.65 25.07
C HIS A 549 -9.58 10.41 25.06
N ILE A 550 -9.38 9.80 23.89
CA ILE A 550 -8.47 8.66 23.71
C ILE A 550 -7.04 9.04 24.15
N LEU A 551 -6.52 10.19 23.69
CA LEU A 551 -5.19 10.66 24.07
C LEU A 551 -5.09 10.86 25.59
N GLY A 552 -6.09 11.49 26.22
CA GLY A 552 -6.11 11.67 27.67
C GLY A 552 -6.14 10.34 28.45
N THR A 553 -6.82 9.35 27.90
CA THR A 553 -6.89 8.00 28.48
C THR A 553 -5.55 7.26 28.35
N LEU A 554 -4.89 7.37 27.19
CA LEU A 554 -3.53 6.85 26.98
C LEU A 554 -2.51 7.48 27.93
N ILE A 555 -2.53 8.82 28.06
CA ILE A 555 -1.63 9.54 28.98
C ILE A 555 -1.82 9.07 30.43
N ARG A 556 -3.08 8.87 30.88
CA ARG A 556 -3.33 8.34 32.23
C ARG A 556 -2.78 6.94 32.42
N ALA A 557 -2.93 6.09 31.40
CA ALA A 557 -2.41 4.71 31.43
C ALA A 557 -0.87 4.68 31.53
N GLU A 558 -0.20 5.45 30.67
CA GLU A 558 1.25 5.56 30.63
C GLU A 558 1.83 6.19 31.92
N ALA A 559 1.27 7.31 32.36
CA ALA A 559 1.72 7.98 33.59
C ALA A 559 1.61 7.10 34.82
N PHE A 560 0.59 6.23 34.88
CA PHE A 560 0.43 5.28 35.99
C PHE A 560 1.53 4.20 35.96
N GLU A 561 1.86 3.65 34.80
CA GLU A 561 2.95 2.69 34.65
C GLU A 561 4.31 3.30 34.99
N GLU A 562 4.58 4.52 34.51
CA GLU A 562 5.82 5.25 34.80
C GLU A 562 5.95 5.57 36.28
N PHE A 563 4.86 5.99 36.93
CA PHE A 563 4.84 6.22 38.37
C PHE A 563 5.18 4.94 39.16
N LEU A 564 4.53 3.82 38.83
CA LEU A 564 4.79 2.54 39.49
C LEU A 564 6.24 2.08 39.30
N GLN A 565 6.81 2.32 38.13
CA GLN A 565 8.21 2.01 37.82
C GLN A 565 9.17 2.79 38.68
N THR A 566 8.90 4.07 38.82
CA THR A 566 9.78 5.00 39.56
C THR A 566 9.67 4.82 41.08
N LYS A 567 8.44 4.64 41.59
CA LYS A 567 8.18 4.58 43.03
C LYS A 567 8.44 3.21 43.64
N PHE A 568 8.09 2.13 42.93
CA PHE A 568 8.14 0.75 43.45
C PHE A 568 9.18 -0.10 42.70
N VAL A 569 10.42 0.41 42.67
CA VAL A 569 11.54 -0.28 42.00
C VAL A 569 11.75 -1.70 42.54
N GLY A 570 11.91 -2.66 41.66
CA GLY A 570 12.18 -4.05 41.99
C GLY A 570 10.94 -4.89 42.40
N GLN A 571 9.76 -4.27 42.50
CA GLN A 571 8.52 -5.03 42.73
C GLN A 571 7.92 -5.51 41.40
N LYS A 572 7.37 -6.73 41.39
CA LYS A 572 6.62 -7.25 40.23
C LYS A 572 5.35 -6.39 40.01
N ARG A 573 5.12 -5.91 38.82
CA ARG A 573 3.96 -5.08 38.47
C ARG A 573 3.24 -5.54 37.22
N PHE A 574 3.85 -6.40 36.38
CA PHE A 574 3.29 -6.87 35.10
C PHE A 574 2.72 -5.73 34.27
N SER A 575 3.60 -4.80 33.88
CA SER A 575 3.29 -3.56 33.21
C SER A 575 2.47 -3.75 31.92
N LEU A 576 1.64 -2.75 31.61
CA LEU A 576 0.89 -2.64 30.34
C LEU A 576 1.73 -2.02 29.20
N GLU A 577 2.98 -1.65 29.46
CA GLU A 577 3.85 -1.00 28.47
C GLU A 577 3.81 -1.69 27.09
N GLY A 578 3.55 -0.92 26.04
CA GLY A 578 3.33 -1.38 24.67
C GLY A 578 1.90 -1.85 24.37
N GLY A 579 1.02 -1.90 25.38
CA GLY A 579 -0.39 -2.30 25.24
C GLY A 579 -1.39 -1.26 25.79
N GLU A 580 -1.00 0.00 25.95
CA GLU A 580 -1.79 1.08 26.58
C GLU A 580 -3.11 1.32 25.87
N SER A 581 -3.22 0.95 24.58
CA SER A 581 -4.46 1.02 23.80
C SER A 581 -5.58 0.14 24.35
N LEU A 582 -5.27 -0.83 25.21
CA LEU A 582 -6.29 -1.63 25.95
C LEU A 582 -7.19 -0.72 26.80
N ILE A 583 -6.65 0.33 27.39
CA ILE A 583 -7.42 1.19 28.31
C ILE A 583 -8.49 1.98 27.55
N PRO A 584 -8.19 2.75 26.48
CA PRO A 584 -9.25 3.40 25.70
C PRO A 584 -10.16 2.41 24.97
N LEU A 585 -9.72 1.19 24.65
CA LEU A 585 -10.59 0.15 24.11
C LEU A 585 -11.66 -0.28 25.12
N LEU A 586 -11.27 -0.61 26.36
CA LEU A 586 -12.20 -0.97 27.41
C LEU A 586 -13.10 0.20 27.81
N ASP A 587 -12.56 1.40 27.88
CA ASP A 587 -13.32 2.64 28.12
C ASP A 587 -14.46 2.79 27.10
N HIS A 588 -14.18 2.59 25.83
CA HIS A 588 -15.18 2.66 24.76
C HIS A 588 -16.24 1.56 24.87
N ILE A 589 -15.82 0.33 25.13
CA ILE A 589 -16.72 -0.83 25.32
C ILE A 589 -17.68 -0.56 26.49
N LEU A 590 -17.19 -0.04 27.62
CA LEU A 590 -18.02 0.26 28.78
C LEU A 590 -18.97 1.44 28.50
N ALA A 591 -18.50 2.45 27.78
CA ALA A 591 -19.34 3.55 27.36
C ALA A 591 -20.52 3.11 26.49
N ASP A 592 -20.25 2.24 25.52
CA ASP A 592 -21.30 1.69 24.65
C ASP A 592 -22.21 0.71 25.41
N SER A 593 -21.67 -0.07 26.34
CA SER A 593 -22.45 -0.94 27.21
C SER A 593 -23.43 -0.12 28.07
N ALA A 594 -22.98 0.99 28.66
CA ALA A 594 -23.84 1.88 29.44
C ALA A 594 -24.96 2.50 28.58
N ARG A 595 -24.61 2.96 27.35
CA ARG A 595 -25.60 3.50 26.38
C ARG A 595 -26.60 2.45 25.93
N ALA A 596 -26.16 1.20 25.77
CA ALA A 596 -27.01 0.07 25.41
C ALA A 596 -27.89 -0.41 26.59
N GLY A 597 -27.73 0.15 27.79
CA GLY A 597 -28.48 -0.26 28.98
C GLY A 597 -28.01 -1.58 29.61
N ILE A 598 -26.78 -2.02 29.29
CA ILE A 598 -26.19 -3.20 29.92
C ILE A 598 -25.90 -2.89 31.39
N HIS A 599 -26.52 -3.68 32.27
CA HIS A 599 -26.52 -3.43 33.70
C HIS A 599 -25.16 -3.71 34.34
N GLU A 600 -24.46 -4.73 33.87
CA GLU A 600 -23.17 -5.14 34.43
C GLU A 600 -22.26 -5.74 33.34
N VAL A 601 -20.98 -5.40 33.38
CA VAL A 601 -19.91 -5.98 32.55
C VAL A 601 -18.94 -6.74 33.46
N ALA A 602 -18.68 -7.98 33.16
CA ALA A 602 -17.70 -8.79 33.87
C ALA A 602 -16.41 -8.90 33.05
N ILE A 603 -15.27 -8.69 33.69
CA ILE A 603 -13.94 -8.70 33.05
C ILE A 603 -13.10 -9.84 33.68
N GLY A 604 -12.63 -10.77 32.85
CA GLY A 604 -11.59 -11.75 33.16
C GLY A 604 -10.30 -11.38 32.43
N MET A 605 -9.20 -11.34 33.12
CA MET A 605 -7.89 -11.07 32.53
C MET A 605 -6.75 -11.64 33.36
N ALA A 606 -5.62 -11.95 32.70
CA ALA A 606 -4.39 -12.33 33.38
C ALA A 606 -3.76 -11.11 34.10
N HIS A 607 -2.53 -11.26 34.53
CA HIS A 607 -1.83 -10.27 35.35
C HIS A 607 -1.30 -9.05 34.57
N ARG A 608 -0.99 -9.19 33.26
CA ARG A 608 -0.40 -8.10 32.47
C ARG A 608 -1.39 -6.96 32.26
N GLY A 609 -0.99 -5.78 32.67
CA GLY A 609 -1.82 -4.58 32.60
C GLY A 609 -2.97 -4.52 33.60
N ARG A 610 -3.13 -5.53 34.46
CA ARG A 610 -4.27 -5.64 35.38
C ARG A 610 -4.38 -4.48 36.36
N LEU A 611 -3.27 -4.01 36.91
CA LEU A 611 -3.27 -2.84 37.80
C LEU A 611 -3.81 -1.58 37.10
N ASN A 612 -3.44 -1.39 35.86
CA ASN A 612 -3.90 -0.28 35.04
C ASN A 612 -5.41 -0.37 34.76
N VAL A 613 -5.91 -1.56 34.43
CA VAL A 613 -7.35 -1.80 34.23
C VAL A 613 -8.12 -1.65 35.56
N LEU A 614 -7.58 -2.11 36.68
CA LEU A 614 -8.19 -1.91 37.99
C LEU A 614 -8.36 -0.43 38.31
N ALA A 615 -7.33 0.39 38.05
CA ALA A 615 -7.34 1.81 38.34
C ALA A 615 -8.21 2.62 37.35
N ASN A 616 -7.92 2.50 36.05
CA ASN A 616 -8.49 3.38 35.03
C ASN A 616 -9.85 2.92 34.48
N ILE A 617 -10.20 1.64 34.66
CA ILE A 617 -11.43 1.03 34.11
C ILE A 617 -12.38 0.59 35.21
N ALA A 618 -11.90 -0.18 36.17
CA ALA A 618 -12.74 -0.72 37.25
C ALA A 618 -12.89 0.23 38.46
N GLY A 619 -12.25 1.39 38.42
CA GLY A 619 -12.44 2.45 39.42
C GLY A 619 -11.78 2.18 40.79
N LYS A 620 -10.82 1.25 40.87
CA LYS A 620 -10.02 1.04 42.08
C LYS A 620 -9.12 2.25 42.31
N SER A 621 -9.19 2.84 43.52
CA SER A 621 -8.41 4.07 43.77
C SER A 621 -6.91 3.80 43.76
N TYR A 622 -6.14 4.79 43.30
CA TYR A 622 -4.67 4.72 43.35
C TYR A 622 -4.14 4.53 44.76
N ALA A 623 -4.77 5.16 45.76
CA ALA A 623 -4.40 5.00 47.17
C ALA A 623 -4.50 3.52 47.61
N GLN A 624 -5.59 2.86 47.29
CA GLN A 624 -5.75 1.41 47.61
C GLN A 624 -4.68 0.55 46.95
N ILE A 625 -4.33 0.86 45.68
CA ILE A 625 -3.29 0.11 44.98
C ILE A 625 -1.92 0.37 45.60
N PHE A 626 -1.61 1.61 45.99
CA PHE A 626 -0.32 1.95 46.62
C PHE A 626 -0.22 1.36 48.05
N ASP A 627 -1.28 1.38 48.84
CA ASP A 627 -1.33 0.71 50.15
C ASP A 627 -1.04 -0.78 50.02
N GLU A 628 -1.61 -1.44 49.02
CA GLU A 628 -1.33 -2.87 48.73
C GLU A 628 0.15 -3.08 48.33
N PHE A 629 0.79 -2.11 47.65
CA PHE A 629 2.22 -2.17 47.34
C PHE A 629 3.09 -2.01 48.61
N GLU A 630 2.63 -1.23 49.55
CA GLU A 630 3.30 -1.03 50.85
C GLU A 630 3.04 -2.16 51.87
N GLY A 631 2.20 -3.14 51.49
CA GLY A 631 1.87 -4.30 52.33
C GLY A 631 0.75 -4.03 53.32
N ASN A 632 0.05 -2.94 53.22
CA ASN A 632 -1.11 -2.61 54.05
C ASN A 632 -2.39 -3.20 53.46
N TYR A 633 -2.75 -4.44 53.87
CA TYR A 633 -3.98 -5.06 53.39
C TYR A 633 -5.16 -4.69 54.29
N MET A 634 -6.25 -4.21 53.70
CA MET A 634 -7.48 -4.03 54.47
C MET A 634 -8.06 -5.39 54.85
N PRO A 635 -8.38 -5.64 56.18
CA PRO A 635 -8.84 -6.91 56.67
C PRO A 635 -10.13 -7.46 56.06
N ASN A 636 -10.89 -6.61 55.37
CA ASN A 636 -12.19 -6.90 54.73
C ASN A 636 -12.17 -6.88 53.21
N SER A 637 -11.04 -6.91 52.56
CA SER A 637 -10.97 -7.09 51.11
C SER A 637 -11.33 -8.56 50.80
N VAL A 638 -12.61 -8.81 50.77
CA VAL A 638 -13.19 -10.12 50.54
C VAL A 638 -13.03 -10.45 49.08
N GLN A 639 -11.89 -10.80 48.61
CA GLN A 639 -11.94 -11.52 47.33
C GLN A 639 -10.62 -12.14 46.92
N GLY A 640 -10.50 -13.39 47.26
CA GLY A 640 -9.48 -14.25 46.76
C GLY A 640 -8.28 -14.35 47.70
N SER A 641 -7.88 -15.54 48.03
CA SER A 641 -6.62 -15.89 48.67
C SER A 641 -5.43 -15.67 47.75
N GLY A 642 -5.44 -14.58 46.92
CA GLY A 642 -4.33 -14.25 46.07
C GLY A 642 -3.13 -13.84 46.93
N ASP A 643 -2.05 -14.59 46.80
CA ASP A 643 -0.75 -14.28 47.40
C ASP A 643 -0.12 -12.97 46.85
N VAL A 644 -0.75 -12.37 45.87
CA VAL A 644 -0.25 -11.19 45.13
C VAL A 644 -1.36 -10.22 44.82
N LYS A 645 -1.08 -8.95 45.05
CA LYS A 645 -1.99 -7.79 44.90
C LYS A 645 -2.66 -7.66 43.53
N TYR A 646 -2.01 -8.05 42.47
CA TYR A 646 -2.55 -7.98 41.11
C TYR A 646 -3.46 -9.13 40.73
N HIS A 647 -3.69 -10.13 41.61
CA HIS A 647 -4.70 -11.19 41.43
C HIS A 647 -6.06 -10.86 42.05
N LEU A 648 -6.11 -9.83 42.89
CA LEU A 648 -7.36 -9.43 43.55
C LEU A 648 -8.40 -8.95 42.54
N GLY A 649 -9.65 -9.27 42.75
CA GLY A 649 -10.80 -8.76 42.03
C GLY A 649 -11.26 -7.38 42.55
N THR A 650 -12.21 -6.77 41.88
CA THR A 650 -12.85 -5.54 42.34
C THR A 650 -14.24 -5.39 41.75
N TRP A 651 -15.03 -4.52 42.39
CA TRP A 651 -16.29 -4.01 41.87
C TRP A 651 -16.17 -2.51 41.68
N GLY A 652 -16.70 -2.01 40.58
CA GLY A 652 -16.76 -0.60 40.32
C GLY A 652 -18.03 -0.19 39.57
N VAL A 653 -18.16 1.09 39.33
CA VAL A 653 -19.20 1.65 38.49
C VAL A 653 -18.53 2.54 37.47
N TYR A 654 -18.74 2.25 36.20
CA TYR A 654 -18.34 3.11 35.11
C TYR A 654 -19.49 4.06 34.79
N SER A 655 -19.24 5.36 34.81
CA SER A 655 -20.26 6.40 34.62
C SER A 655 -19.86 7.33 33.51
N LEU A 656 -20.82 7.73 32.68
CA LEU A 656 -20.71 8.75 31.65
C LEU A 656 -21.15 10.13 32.17
N ASP A 657 -20.72 11.18 31.52
CA ASP A 657 -21.08 12.56 31.87
C ASP A 657 -22.59 12.86 31.79
N ASP A 658 -23.32 12.08 30.96
CA ASP A 658 -24.78 12.16 30.80
C ASP A 658 -25.56 11.42 31.89
N GLY A 659 -24.87 10.80 32.86
CA GLY A 659 -25.44 10.08 33.98
C GLY A 659 -25.76 8.59 33.69
N LEU A 660 -25.50 8.11 32.50
CA LEU A 660 -25.57 6.68 32.20
C LEU A 660 -24.41 5.94 32.88
N ALA A 661 -24.66 4.73 33.35
CA ALA A 661 -23.65 3.96 34.05
C ALA A 661 -23.84 2.45 33.85
N THR A 662 -22.75 1.71 33.95
CA THR A 662 -22.75 0.24 34.03
C THR A 662 -21.87 -0.21 35.18
N LYS A 663 -22.24 -1.30 35.84
CA LYS A 663 -21.40 -1.91 36.86
C LYS A 663 -20.25 -2.67 36.19
N VAL A 664 -19.09 -2.60 36.79
CA VAL A 664 -17.90 -3.34 36.31
C VAL A 664 -17.48 -4.33 37.41
N TYR A 665 -17.45 -5.57 37.05
CA TYR A 665 -16.90 -6.62 37.90
C TYR A 665 -15.62 -7.16 37.29
N MET A 666 -14.52 -7.09 38.01
CA MET A 666 -13.29 -7.72 37.65
C MET A 666 -13.06 -8.96 38.50
N ALA A 667 -13.08 -10.14 37.89
CA ALA A 667 -12.89 -11.39 38.60
C ALA A 667 -11.47 -11.52 39.17
N ALA A 668 -11.34 -12.03 40.38
CA ALA A 668 -10.06 -12.48 40.92
C ALA A 668 -9.53 -13.65 40.06
N ASN A 669 -8.21 -13.75 39.87
CA ASN A 669 -7.64 -14.83 39.05
C ASN A 669 -6.33 -15.40 39.62
N PRO A 670 -5.95 -16.63 39.23
CA PRO A 670 -4.69 -17.27 39.60
C PRO A 670 -3.55 -17.02 38.59
N SER A 671 -3.56 -15.98 37.78
CA SER A 671 -2.64 -15.69 36.68
C SER A 671 -2.78 -16.55 35.42
N HIS A 672 -3.63 -17.56 35.42
CA HIS A 672 -3.84 -18.43 34.26
C HIS A 672 -5.17 -18.07 33.58
N LEU A 673 -5.15 -17.60 32.33
CA LEU A 673 -6.37 -17.20 31.60
C LEU A 673 -7.39 -18.32 31.51
N GLU A 674 -6.97 -19.52 31.12
CA GLU A 674 -7.87 -20.65 30.94
C GLU A 674 -8.64 -21.00 32.24
N ALA A 675 -8.00 -20.81 33.40
CA ALA A 675 -8.67 -21.01 34.67
C ALA A 675 -9.60 -19.86 35.07
N ALA A 676 -9.26 -18.62 34.65
CA ALA A 676 -10.08 -17.43 34.90
C ALA A 676 -11.35 -17.45 34.06
N ASP A 677 -11.24 -17.87 32.79
CA ASP A 677 -12.33 -17.84 31.82
C ASP A 677 -13.51 -18.70 32.25
N GLY A 678 -13.26 -19.96 32.63
CA GLY A 678 -14.31 -20.88 33.08
C GLY A 678 -15.04 -20.39 34.34
N VAL A 679 -14.32 -19.70 35.27
CA VAL A 679 -14.92 -19.10 36.46
C VAL A 679 -15.76 -17.88 36.09
N LEU A 680 -15.27 -17.02 35.19
CA LEU A 680 -15.97 -15.84 34.72
C LEU A 680 -17.27 -16.21 34.02
N GLU A 681 -17.21 -17.15 33.07
CA GLU A 681 -18.37 -17.69 32.35
C GLU A 681 -19.44 -18.22 33.31
N GLY A 682 -19.04 -19.01 34.33
CA GLY A 682 -19.94 -19.48 35.36
C GLY A 682 -20.59 -18.36 36.18
N ILE A 683 -19.83 -17.31 36.52
CA ILE A 683 -20.36 -16.15 37.24
C ILE A 683 -21.38 -15.40 36.38
N VAL A 684 -21.05 -15.16 35.10
CA VAL A 684 -21.94 -14.48 34.16
C VAL A 684 -23.22 -15.27 33.98
N ARG A 685 -23.12 -16.58 33.75
CA ARG A 685 -24.28 -17.47 33.61
C ARG A 685 -25.20 -17.44 34.83
N ALA A 686 -24.64 -17.54 36.03
CA ALA A 686 -25.40 -17.47 37.25
C ALA A 686 -26.13 -16.11 37.42
N LYS A 687 -25.51 -15.01 37.02
CA LYS A 687 -26.12 -13.67 37.03
C LYS A 687 -27.25 -13.54 36.00
N GLN A 688 -27.08 -14.08 34.82
CA GLN A 688 -28.11 -14.11 33.77
C GLN A 688 -29.33 -14.91 34.24
N GLU A 689 -29.13 -16.09 34.85
CA GLU A 689 -30.23 -16.88 35.41
C GLU A 689 -30.98 -16.16 36.52
N HIS A 690 -30.27 -15.40 37.39
CA HIS A 690 -30.91 -14.61 38.44
C HIS A 690 -31.74 -13.44 37.86
N LEU A 691 -31.35 -12.88 36.74
CA LEU A 691 -32.09 -11.83 36.05
C LEU A 691 -33.25 -12.39 35.21
N GLY A 692 -33.34 -13.69 35.03
CA GLY A 692 -34.30 -14.35 34.15
C GLY A 692 -33.99 -14.16 32.68
N ASP A 693 -32.73 -13.86 32.36
CA ASP A 693 -32.22 -13.68 31.01
C ASP A 693 -31.70 -15.05 30.52
N PRO A 694 -32.21 -15.58 29.36
CA PRO A 694 -31.90 -16.92 28.89
C PRO A 694 -30.43 -17.12 28.42
#